data_0938c903a44cf9f654db826d7f4995b5
#
_entry.id   0938c903a44cf9f654db826d7f4995b5
#
_cell.length_a   1.000
_cell.length_b   1.000
_cell.length_c   1.000
_cell.angle_alpha   90.00
_cell.angle_beta   90.00
_cell.angle_gamma   90.00
#
_symmetry.space_group_name_H-M   'P 1'
#
loop_
_entity.id
_entity.type
_entity.pdbx_description
1 polymer ?
#
loop_
_entity_poly.entity_id
_entity_poly.type
_entity_poly.pdbx_seq_one_letter_code
_entity_poly.pdbx_strand_id
1 'polypeptide(L)'
;LSCSIGAATHTGHARHLVEELIKKFGRDHPINVGNGSVYLEAPHARLVTGIKPKTLGDLEDIVEYCEKEIVHLLSCCHTGQEGDNIDFESKVFHAGMIDHVAMEACDMAQISTYNFPKADPEAPLVEIGIGTIDTHKPVILVIGHNVPPAVEIYEYMKRNGLENDVELCGICCTAIDITRHTQKAKIVGPLSHQLRFVRSGVADVIVVDEQCIRTDILNEAMKVNAVLISTHYKNFQGLPDRTNDPTDEIVNDLVSGKAPGACILNSEKAGEVAVRVAVAIAPKRRKMGIIPEDSQIVETAKKCTQCYSCQRVCPNNLPIPEAMKAAAKGDLKPLANLYERCIGCVRCESEGVCPNNLHPHTLMVGASRIKIREEKFKIRAGRGPIQDVEIRRVGGPIVMGEIPGVVALVGCANWPDWKANALIAEEFAKRNFIVVATGCAAMAMAMYRNEEGLTVYEAFPGAFDAGGVLNVGSCVSNPHISGAAIKIASIFAKRKLNSNYEEIADYVHNRVGAVGISWGAMSQKASSIASGFWRLGIPVIVGPHGSKYRRALLGRKDRDEDWYVYDARTGERVYVGPTPEHLFFPAETKEEAMVMIPKLCMRPSDTTKGRSIKLNHYIDLYRKFYGTMPDDIHLFVRTIADIPVTMKDEVLKILKEKGWKESKVPSPDPTLLPRMIRKRRE
;
A
#
# COMPACT_ATOMS: atom_id res chain seq x y z
N LEU A 1 9.86 15.88 -5.63
CA LEU A 1 9.59 16.17 -4.21
C LEU A 1 8.70 15.11 -3.53
N SER A 2 7.57 14.72 -4.14
CA SER A 2 6.65 13.73 -3.53
C SER A 2 7.33 12.38 -3.28
N CYS A 3 8.07 11.86 -4.24
CA CYS A 3 8.82 10.61 -4.08
C CYS A 3 9.95 10.74 -3.05
N SER A 4 10.67 11.88 -3.05
CA SER A 4 11.76 12.13 -2.09
C SER A 4 11.23 12.24 -0.65
N ILE A 5 10.09 12.90 -0.43
CA ILE A 5 9.44 12.96 0.88
C ILE A 5 8.95 11.57 1.33
N GLY A 6 8.37 10.80 0.40
CA GLY A 6 7.95 9.43 0.67
C GLY A 6 9.11 8.52 1.09
N ALA A 7 10.20 8.58 0.35
CA ALA A 7 11.43 7.84 0.64
C ALA A 7 12.05 8.28 1.97
N ALA A 8 12.08 9.58 2.26
CA ALA A 8 12.55 10.11 3.55
C ALA A 8 11.70 9.60 4.73
N THR A 9 10.39 9.52 4.54
CA THR A 9 9.48 9.00 5.56
C THR A 9 9.76 7.52 5.85
N HIS A 10 9.96 6.70 4.83
CA HIS A 10 10.28 5.28 4.99
C HIS A 10 11.70 5.06 5.54
N THR A 11 12.67 5.86 5.10
CA THR A 11 14.05 5.77 5.62
C THR A 11 14.10 6.13 7.10
N GLY A 12 13.42 7.20 7.52
CA GLY A 12 13.34 7.59 8.93
C GLY A 12 12.64 6.53 9.80
N HIS A 13 11.62 5.84 9.24
CA HIS A 13 10.97 4.72 9.92
C HIS A 13 11.92 3.52 10.05
N ALA A 14 12.61 3.15 8.97
CA ALA A 14 13.59 2.06 9.00
C ALA A 14 14.72 2.34 10.01
N ARG A 15 15.20 3.58 10.07
CA ARG A 15 16.20 4.00 11.06
C ARG A 15 15.71 3.77 12.48
N HIS A 16 14.55 4.33 12.81
CA HIS A 16 13.98 4.20 14.15
C HIS A 16 13.77 2.73 14.54
N LEU A 17 13.18 1.93 13.64
CA LEU A 17 12.92 0.51 13.91
C LEU A 17 14.21 -0.28 14.14
N VAL A 18 15.20 -0.14 13.26
CA VAL A 18 16.47 -0.87 13.37
C VAL A 18 17.19 -0.49 14.67
N GLU A 19 17.20 0.80 15.05
CA GLU A 19 17.78 1.26 16.32
C GLU A 19 17.06 0.66 17.54
N GLU A 20 15.72 0.61 17.55
CA GLU A 20 14.97 -0.01 18.65
C GLU A 20 15.29 -1.51 18.75
N LEU A 21 15.38 -2.20 17.63
CA LEU A 21 15.71 -3.63 17.63
C LEU A 21 17.15 -3.89 18.03
N ILE A 22 18.10 -3.04 17.66
CA ILE A 22 19.50 -3.13 18.12
C ILE A 22 19.60 -2.92 19.64
N LYS A 23 18.84 -1.97 20.19
CA LYS A 23 18.80 -1.76 21.65
C LYS A 23 18.32 -3.00 22.39
N LYS A 24 17.38 -3.74 21.81
CA LYS A 24 16.78 -4.93 22.43
C LYS A 24 17.57 -6.21 22.17
N PHE A 25 18.03 -6.44 20.96
CA PHE A 25 18.63 -7.69 20.52
C PHE A 25 20.14 -7.64 20.34
N GLY A 26 20.73 -6.46 20.31
CA GLY A 26 22.15 -6.24 20.05
C GLY A 26 22.48 -6.10 18.56
N ARG A 27 23.58 -5.37 18.27
CA ARG A 27 24.05 -5.10 16.90
C ARG A 27 24.47 -6.35 16.15
N ASP A 28 24.99 -7.36 16.88
CA ASP A 28 25.47 -8.63 16.30
C ASP A 28 24.36 -9.67 16.12
N HIS A 29 23.10 -9.31 16.43
CA HIS A 29 21.97 -10.22 16.25
C HIS A 29 21.88 -10.68 14.78
N PRO A 30 21.86 -12.01 14.52
CA PRO A 30 21.93 -12.53 13.16
C PRO A 30 20.62 -12.33 12.40
N ILE A 31 20.72 -11.85 11.17
CA ILE A 31 19.61 -11.85 10.20
C ILE A 31 19.53 -13.15 9.39
N ASN A 32 20.25 -14.15 9.81
CA ASN A 32 20.16 -15.47 9.21
C ASN A 32 18.82 -16.11 9.58
N VAL A 33 17.89 -16.06 8.67
CA VAL A 33 16.51 -16.35 8.90
C VAL A 33 16.11 -17.59 8.12
N GLY A 34 16.28 -18.76 8.69
CA GLY A 34 15.83 -20.01 8.10
C GLY A 34 16.46 -21.24 8.72
N ASN A 35 15.70 -22.29 8.79
CA ASN A 35 16.23 -23.62 9.00
C ASN A 35 16.87 -24.09 7.68
N GLY A 36 18.20 -24.19 7.64
CA GLY A 36 18.93 -24.84 6.57
C GLY A 36 19.17 -23.98 5.32
N SER A 37 18.34 -24.07 4.30
CA SER A 37 18.64 -23.53 2.96
C SER A 37 17.92 -22.23 2.60
N VAL A 38 17.05 -21.70 3.47
CA VAL A 38 16.26 -20.51 3.17
C VAL A 38 16.92 -19.28 3.74
N TYR A 39 17.71 -18.60 2.93
CA TYR A 39 18.29 -17.30 3.26
C TYR A 39 17.35 -16.18 2.87
N LEU A 40 17.20 -15.19 3.75
CA LEU A 40 16.74 -13.89 3.30
C LEU A 40 17.84 -13.26 2.46
N GLU A 41 17.69 -13.31 1.17
CA GLU A 41 18.49 -12.47 0.32
C GLU A 41 17.91 -11.06 0.30
N ALA A 42 18.74 -10.07 0.62
CA ALA A 42 18.40 -8.65 0.51
C ALA A 42 18.69 -8.18 -0.91
N PRO A 43 17.83 -8.43 -1.91
CA PRO A 43 18.16 -8.18 -3.30
C PRO A 43 18.35 -6.69 -3.60
N HIS A 44 17.59 -5.79 -2.99
CA HIS A 44 17.75 -4.35 -3.18
C HIS A 44 19.01 -3.82 -2.49
N ALA A 45 19.22 -4.16 -1.22
CA ALA A 45 20.42 -3.74 -0.48
C ALA A 45 21.68 -4.19 -1.22
N ARG A 46 21.77 -5.47 -1.60
CA ARG A 46 22.91 -6.01 -2.35
C ARG A 46 23.10 -5.33 -3.71
N LEU A 47 22.00 -5.06 -4.40
CA LEU A 47 22.02 -4.50 -5.75
C LEU A 47 22.47 -3.03 -5.75
N VAL A 48 22.13 -2.27 -4.70
CA VAL A 48 22.40 -0.84 -4.59
C VAL A 48 23.71 -0.59 -3.82
N THR A 49 23.85 -1.15 -2.63
CA THR A 49 25.00 -0.90 -1.74
C THR A 49 26.15 -1.91 -1.91
N GLY A 50 25.87 -3.07 -2.51
CA GLY A 50 26.81 -4.20 -2.54
C GLY A 50 26.90 -4.99 -1.23
N ILE A 51 26.26 -4.55 -0.16
CA ILE A 51 26.30 -5.19 1.16
C ILE A 51 25.36 -6.40 1.15
N LYS A 52 25.88 -7.55 1.57
CA LYS A 52 25.09 -8.73 1.91
C LYS A 52 24.91 -8.76 3.43
N PRO A 53 23.80 -8.27 3.96
CA PRO A 53 23.64 -8.12 5.39
C PRO A 53 23.60 -9.48 6.10
N LYS A 54 24.25 -9.59 7.26
CA LYS A 54 24.31 -10.78 8.11
C LYS A 54 23.84 -10.51 9.54
N THR A 55 23.87 -9.27 9.96
CA THR A 55 23.51 -8.83 11.31
C THR A 55 22.62 -7.58 11.28
N LEU A 56 21.98 -7.25 12.39
CA LEU A 56 21.26 -5.98 12.53
C LEU A 56 22.19 -4.78 12.31
N GLY A 57 23.47 -4.89 12.67
CA GLY A 57 24.46 -3.85 12.40
C GLY A 57 24.67 -3.60 10.90
N ASP A 58 24.68 -4.65 10.07
CA ASP A 58 24.76 -4.47 8.62
C ASP A 58 23.51 -3.77 8.07
N LEU A 59 22.33 -4.02 8.66
CA LEU A 59 21.11 -3.30 8.28
C LEU A 59 21.14 -1.83 8.71
N GLU A 60 21.74 -1.53 9.86
CA GLU A 60 21.96 -0.15 10.30
C GLU A 60 22.86 0.60 9.31
N ASP A 61 23.97 0.00 8.87
CA ASP A 61 24.90 0.58 7.89
C ASP A 61 24.18 0.83 6.53
N ILE A 62 23.28 -0.07 6.12
CA ILE A 62 22.45 0.10 4.91
C ILE A 62 21.48 1.28 5.08
N VAL A 63 20.84 1.41 6.23
CA VAL A 63 19.90 2.50 6.49
C VAL A 63 20.66 3.83 6.58
N GLU A 64 21.85 3.87 7.16
CA GLU A 64 22.72 5.06 7.17
C GLU A 64 23.09 5.51 5.74
N TYR A 65 23.38 4.57 4.85
CA TYR A 65 23.55 4.89 3.42
C TYR A 65 22.29 5.54 2.84
N CYS A 66 21.11 4.96 3.12
CA CYS A 66 19.84 5.52 2.64
C CYS A 66 19.62 6.95 3.17
N GLU A 67 19.95 7.23 4.42
CA GLU A 67 19.82 8.56 5.01
C GLU A 67 20.71 9.59 4.30
N LYS A 68 21.96 9.24 4.00
CA LYS A 68 22.89 10.11 3.27
C LYS A 68 22.36 10.43 1.87
N GLU A 69 21.84 9.43 1.16
CA GLU A 69 21.27 9.61 -0.16
C GLU A 69 19.99 10.46 -0.14
N ILE A 70 19.14 10.30 0.87
CA ILE A 70 17.94 11.14 1.04
C ILE A 70 18.31 12.59 1.31
N VAL A 71 19.36 12.85 2.09
CA VAL A 71 19.87 14.22 2.32
C VAL A 71 20.32 14.85 0.99
N HIS A 72 21.05 14.11 0.15
CA HIS A 72 21.44 14.57 -1.18
C HIS A 72 20.23 14.89 -2.05
N LEU A 73 19.25 14.00 -2.10
CA LEU A 73 18.02 14.19 -2.88
C LEU A 73 17.23 15.42 -2.42
N LEU A 74 17.06 15.60 -1.11
CA LEU A 74 16.34 16.74 -0.55
C LEU A 74 17.10 18.05 -0.79
N SER A 75 18.43 18.02 -0.72
CA SER A 75 19.27 19.18 -1.07
C SER A 75 19.11 19.58 -2.53
N CYS A 76 19.07 18.62 -3.45
CA CYS A 76 18.80 18.88 -4.86
C CYS A 76 17.42 19.52 -5.07
N CYS A 77 16.38 18.99 -4.38
CA CYS A 77 15.05 19.58 -4.42
C CYS A 77 15.03 21.02 -3.88
N HIS A 78 15.77 21.28 -2.80
CA HIS A 78 15.84 22.60 -2.18
C HIS A 78 16.56 23.62 -3.07
N THR A 79 17.62 23.21 -3.74
CA THR A 79 18.41 24.11 -4.60
C THR A 79 17.83 24.33 -5.99
N GLY A 80 16.69 23.70 -6.30
CA GLY A 80 16.05 23.81 -7.60
C GLY A 80 16.78 23.11 -8.74
N GLN A 81 17.68 22.18 -8.45
CA GLN A 81 18.40 21.39 -9.45
C GLN A 81 17.53 20.38 -10.20
N GLU A 82 16.22 20.41 -9.96
CA GLU A 82 15.22 19.61 -10.66
C GLU A 82 14.66 20.31 -11.92
N GLY A 83 15.28 21.40 -12.35
CA GLY A 83 14.77 22.21 -13.46
C GLY A 83 14.89 21.57 -14.84
N ASP A 84 15.66 20.49 -14.95
CA ASP A 84 15.78 19.68 -16.16
C ASP A 84 14.98 18.39 -16.03
N ASN A 85 14.23 18.02 -17.05
CA ASN A 85 13.41 16.82 -17.05
C ASN A 85 14.22 15.52 -16.85
N ILE A 86 15.41 15.43 -17.43
CA ILE A 86 16.32 14.30 -17.26
C ILE A 86 16.75 14.19 -15.80
N ASP A 87 17.09 15.30 -15.17
CA ASP A 87 17.46 15.35 -13.77
C ASP A 87 16.25 15.04 -12.87
N PHE A 88 15.05 15.49 -13.23
CA PHE A 88 13.83 15.19 -12.52
C PHE A 88 13.53 13.68 -12.52
N GLU A 89 13.53 13.02 -13.67
CA GLU A 89 13.32 11.57 -13.76
C GLU A 89 14.39 10.80 -12.99
N SER A 90 15.64 11.19 -13.11
CA SER A 90 16.75 10.60 -12.38
C SER A 90 16.54 10.70 -10.87
N LYS A 91 16.15 11.86 -10.32
CA LYS A 91 15.87 12.04 -8.90
C LYS A 91 14.66 11.23 -8.43
N VAL A 92 13.60 11.17 -9.22
CA VAL A 92 12.41 10.35 -8.90
C VAL A 92 12.80 8.89 -8.82
N PHE A 93 13.54 8.37 -9.78
CA PHE A 93 13.99 6.98 -9.81
C PHE A 93 14.97 6.67 -8.67
N HIS A 94 15.87 7.59 -8.37
CA HIS A 94 16.80 7.43 -7.24
C HIS A 94 16.06 7.39 -5.91
N ALA A 95 15.10 8.29 -5.69
CA ALA A 95 14.27 8.27 -4.49
C ALA A 95 13.53 6.94 -4.32
N GLY A 96 12.96 6.40 -5.40
CA GLY A 96 12.27 5.09 -5.36
C GLY A 96 13.21 3.92 -5.08
N MET A 97 14.42 3.97 -5.62
CA MET A 97 15.45 2.95 -5.35
C MET A 97 15.85 2.93 -3.86
N ILE A 98 16.11 4.11 -3.29
CA ILE A 98 16.46 4.24 -1.86
C ILE A 98 15.29 3.82 -0.97
N ASP A 99 14.07 4.20 -1.32
CA ASP A 99 12.85 3.80 -0.63
C ASP A 99 12.73 2.26 -0.49
N HIS A 100 12.96 1.53 -1.58
CA HIS A 100 12.91 0.06 -1.56
C HIS A 100 14.04 -0.55 -0.75
N VAL A 101 15.24 0.03 -0.76
CA VAL A 101 16.36 -0.45 0.08
C VAL A 101 16.03 -0.27 1.56
N ALA A 102 15.54 0.91 1.96
CA ALA A 102 15.19 1.20 3.34
C ALA A 102 14.06 0.30 3.87
N MET A 103 13.00 0.12 3.07
CA MET A 103 11.89 -0.77 3.45
C MET A 103 12.32 -2.24 3.52
N GLU A 104 13.17 -2.69 2.60
CA GLU A 104 13.71 -4.06 2.66
C GLU A 104 14.50 -4.29 3.94
N ALA A 105 15.38 -3.36 4.31
CA ALA A 105 16.12 -3.42 5.57
C ALA A 105 15.19 -3.44 6.79
N CYS A 106 14.14 -2.61 6.77
CA CYS A 106 13.13 -2.55 7.82
C CYS A 106 12.42 -3.90 8.02
N ASP A 107 11.86 -4.50 6.95
CA ASP A 107 11.13 -5.78 7.08
C ASP A 107 12.06 -6.94 7.41
N MET A 108 13.29 -6.94 6.90
CA MET A 108 14.30 -7.94 7.27
C MET A 108 14.65 -7.89 8.75
N ALA A 109 14.75 -6.71 9.34
CA ALA A 109 14.96 -6.56 10.77
C ALA A 109 13.80 -7.17 11.57
N GLN A 110 12.56 -6.88 11.19
CA GLN A 110 11.35 -7.45 11.83
C GLN A 110 11.27 -8.97 11.70
N ILE A 111 11.53 -9.51 10.50
CA ILE A 111 11.53 -10.95 10.26
C ILE A 111 12.57 -11.64 11.16
N SER A 112 13.74 -11.03 11.32
CA SER A 112 14.87 -11.62 12.05
C SER A 112 14.65 -11.65 13.55
N THR A 113 13.96 -10.63 14.10
CA THR A 113 13.80 -10.44 15.55
C THR A 113 12.48 -10.97 16.09
N TYR A 114 11.39 -10.85 15.33
CA TYR A 114 10.06 -11.24 15.77
C TYR A 114 9.55 -12.54 15.15
N ASN A 115 10.41 -13.27 14.46
CA ASN A 115 10.07 -14.55 13.80
C ASN A 115 8.89 -14.44 12.84
N PHE A 116 8.74 -13.32 12.15
CA PHE A 116 7.73 -13.19 11.11
C PHE A 116 7.95 -14.22 10.00
N PRO A 117 6.88 -14.65 9.30
CA PRO A 117 7.01 -15.62 8.22
C PRO A 117 7.98 -15.15 7.13
N LYS A 118 8.83 -16.06 6.68
CA LYS A 118 9.87 -15.80 5.68
C LYS A 118 9.46 -16.12 4.25
N ALA A 119 8.40 -16.69 4.08
CA ALA A 119 7.61 -17.06 2.92
C ALA A 119 6.73 -18.23 3.28
N ASP A 120 5.55 -17.96 3.67
CA ASP A 120 4.58 -18.99 3.98
C ASP A 120 3.46 -18.96 2.92
N PRO A 121 3.50 -19.84 1.91
CA PRO A 121 2.47 -19.91 0.88
C PRO A 121 1.10 -20.30 1.46
N GLU A 122 1.07 -20.89 2.65
CA GLU A 122 -0.11 -21.29 3.37
C GLU A 122 -0.40 -20.39 4.58
N ALA A 123 0.09 -19.15 4.55
CA ALA A 123 -0.17 -18.17 5.60
C ALA A 123 -1.66 -18.18 6.00
N PRO A 124 -1.98 -18.22 7.31
CA PRO A 124 -3.34 -18.43 7.77
C PRO A 124 -4.26 -17.27 7.40
N LEU A 125 -5.56 -17.57 7.33
CA LEU A 125 -6.60 -16.55 7.24
C LEU A 125 -6.84 -15.94 8.62
N VAL A 126 -6.71 -14.62 8.73
CA VAL A 126 -6.96 -13.83 9.93
C VAL A 126 -8.17 -12.91 9.74
N GLU A 127 -8.70 -12.42 10.85
CA GLU A 127 -9.90 -11.58 10.83
C GLU A 127 -9.60 -10.13 10.45
N ILE A 128 -10.45 -9.56 9.61
CA ILE A 128 -10.44 -8.15 9.23
C ILE A 128 -11.87 -7.59 9.21
N GLY A 129 -12.01 -6.36 9.69
CA GLY A 129 -13.25 -5.60 9.77
C GLY A 129 -13.62 -5.21 11.19
N ILE A 130 -14.30 -4.08 11.32
CA ILE A 130 -14.70 -3.52 12.63
C ILE A 130 -15.61 -4.50 13.38
N GLY A 131 -16.46 -5.23 12.67
CA GLY A 131 -17.41 -6.18 13.25
C GLY A 131 -16.77 -7.44 13.87
N THR A 132 -15.46 -7.67 13.65
CA THR A 132 -14.74 -8.81 14.24
C THR A 132 -14.34 -8.57 15.70
N ILE A 133 -14.36 -7.30 16.15
CA ILE A 133 -13.89 -6.92 17.48
C ILE A 133 -14.93 -7.25 18.53
N ASP A 134 -14.52 -7.98 19.57
CA ASP A 134 -15.36 -8.23 20.75
C ASP A 134 -15.36 -7.01 21.68
N THR A 135 -16.45 -6.26 21.63
CA THR A 135 -16.61 -5.01 22.39
C THR A 135 -16.86 -5.22 23.88
N HIS A 136 -17.07 -6.45 24.32
CA HIS A 136 -17.24 -6.80 25.76
C HIS A 136 -15.91 -6.87 26.51
N LYS A 137 -14.81 -7.04 25.77
CA LYS A 137 -13.46 -7.08 26.32
C LYS A 137 -12.80 -5.71 26.35
N PRO A 138 -11.73 -5.50 27.14
CA PRO A 138 -10.81 -4.39 26.94
C PRO A 138 -10.28 -4.42 25.51
N VAL A 139 -10.26 -3.26 24.82
CA VAL A 139 -9.82 -3.15 23.41
C VAL A 139 -8.65 -2.19 23.31
N ILE A 140 -7.53 -2.69 22.79
CA ILE A 140 -6.34 -1.91 22.48
C ILE A 140 -6.25 -1.80 20.95
N LEU A 141 -6.24 -0.55 20.46
CA LEU A 141 -6.09 -0.23 19.05
C LEU A 141 -4.68 0.29 18.78
N VAL A 142 -3.93 -0.37 17.91
CA VAL A 142 -2.65 0.12 17.41
C VAL A 142 -2.81 0.75 16.03
N ILE A 143 -2.21 1.92 15.80
CA ILE A 143 -2.32 2.63 14.52
C ILE A 143 -0.92 3.03 14.07
N GLY A 144 -0.57 2.72 12.83
CA GLY A 144 0.67 3.21 12.24
C GLY A 144 1.57 2.13 11.67
N HIS A 145 2.85 2.23 11.96
CA HIS A 145 3.92 1.42 11.37
C HIS A 145 4.91 0.86 12.40
N ASN A 146 4.98 1.41 13.60
CA ASN A 146 5.91 0.96 14.64
C ASN A 146 5.43 -0.35 15.26
N VAL A 147 6.09 -1.45 14.91
CA VAL A 147 5.72 -2.81 15.30
C VAL A 147 6.15 -3.17 16.73
N PRO A 148 7.34 -2.76 17.24
CA PRO A 148 7.81 -3.15 18.57
C PRO A 148 6.79 -2.92 19.69
N PRO A 149 6.16 -1.74 19.86
CA PRO A 149 5.14 -1.56 20.89
C PRO A 149 3.95 -2.50 20.75
N ALA A 150 3.52 -2.79 19.51
CA ALA A 150 2.39 -3.69 19.25
C ALA A 150 2.71 -5.14 19.61
N VAL A 151 3.93 -5.60 19.33
CA VAL A 151 4.43 -6.92 19.75
C VAL A 151 4.51 -6.99 21.27
N GLU A 152 5.04 -5.95 21.93
CA GLU A 152 5.15 -5.93 23.39
C GLU A 152 3.80 -5.92 24.11
N ILE A 153 2.77 -5.32 23.53
CA ILE A 153 1.39 -5.46 24.04
C ILE A 153 1.00 -6.94 24.06
N TYR A 154 1.19 -7.66 22.96
CA TYR A 154 0.84 -9.07 22.89
C TYR A 154 1.69 -9.93 23.82
N GLU A 155 3.00 -9.70 23.87
CA GLU A 155 3.90 -10.44 24.76
C GLU A 155 3.59 -10.19 26.24
N TYR A 156 3.18 -8.99 26.61
CA TYR A 156 2.70 -8.69 27.96
C TYR A 156 1.39 -9.42 28.26
N MET A 157 0.42 -9.41 27.34
CA MET A 157 -0.83 -10.16 27.47
C MET A 157 -0.54 -11.64 27.68
N LYS A 158 0.35 -12.22 26.87
CA LYS A 158 0.72 -13.64 26.94
C LYS A 158 1.39 -14.01 28.26
N ARG A 159 2.37 -13.22 28.71
CA ARG A 159 3.05 -13.44 30.00
C ARG A 159 2.11 -13.40 31.20
N ASN A 160 1.00 -12.65 31.10
CA ASN A 160 0.01 -12.49 32.17
C ASN A 160 -1.27 -13.30 31.96
N GLY A 161 -1.35 -14.18 30.95
CA GLY A 161 -2.51 -15.02 30.65
C GLY A 161 -3.74 -14.25 30.17
N LEU A 162 -3.56 -13.04 29.60
CA LEU A 162 -4.62 -12.13 29.18
C LEU A 162 -4.94 -12.21 27.68
N GLU A 163 -4.29 -13.07 26.94
CA GLU A 163 -4.39 -13.14 25.46
C GLU A 163 -5.78 -13.51 24.93
N ASN A 164 -6.66 -14.06 25.80
CA ASN A 164 -8.05 -14.34 25.47
C ASN A 164 -9.02 -13.33 26.10
N ASP A 165 -8.57 -12.47 27.00
CA ASP A 165 -9.40 -11.53 27.76
C ASP A 165 -9.28 -10.09 27.29
N VAL A 166 -8.28 -9.78 26.47
CA VAL A 166 -8.03 -8.46 25.87
C VAL A 166 -8.03 -8.58 24.36
N GLU A 167 -8.72 -7.67 23.69
CA GLU A 167 -8.71 -7.56 22.22
C GLU A 167 -7.56 -6.66 21.78
N LEU A 168 -6.63 -7.22 21.01
CA LEU A 168 -5.60 -6.47 20.30
C LEU A 168 -6.00 -6.33 18.83
N CYS A 169 -6.19 -5.10 18.38
CA CYS A 169 -6.55 -4.82 17.00
C CYS A 169 -5.77 -3.64 16.44
N GLY A 170 -5.76 -3.52 15.13
CA GLY A 170 -4.97 -2.46 14.50
C GLY A 170 -5.55 -1.90 13.21
N ILE A 171 -5.04 -0.75 12.84
CA ILE A 171 -5.31 -0.04 11.59
C ILE A 171 -3.99 0.24 10.91
N CYS A 172 -3.98 0.15 9.57
CA CYS A 172 -2.81 0.40 8.72
C CYS A 172 -1.74 -0.71 8.85
N CYS A 173 -0.48 -0.40 8.58
CA CYS A 173 0.58 -1.39 8.42
C CYS A 173 0.88 -2.20 9.68
N THR A 174 0.92 -1.57 10.85
CA THR A 174 1.13 -2.28 12.13
C THR A 174 0.10 -3.39 12.33
N ALA A 175 -1.15 -3.21 11.87
CA ALA A 175 -2.19 -4.25 11.98
C ALA A 175 -1.83 -5.50 11.18
N ILE A 176 -1.29 -5.37 9.97
CA ILE A 176 -0.85 -6.52 9.19
C ILE A 176 0.33 -7.20 9.87
N ASP A 177 1.32 -6.42 10.31
CA ASP A 177 2.55 -6.98 10.86
C ASP A 177 2.30 -7.69 12.19
N ILE A 178 1.44 -7.17 13.07
CA ILE A 178 1.10 -7.88 14.30
C ILE A 178 0.38 -9.22 14.04
N THR A 179 -0.38 -9.36 12.93
CA THR A 179 -0.97 -10.63 12.54
C THR A 179 0.05 -11.63 11.96
N ARG A 180 1.22 -11.17 11.56
CA ARG A 180 2.36 -12.04 11.23
C ARG A 180 3.01 -12.62 12.49
N HIS A 181 2.95 -11.89 13.61
CA HIS A 181 3.45 -12.32 14.91
C HIS A 181 2.45 -13.24 15.63
N THR A 182 1.17 -12.88 15.63
CA THR A 182 0.11 -13.66 16.29
C THR A 182 -1.22 -13.61 15.55
N GLN A 183 -1.88 -14.77 15.44
CA GLN A 183 -3.23 -14.87 14.87
C GLN A 183 -4.34 -14.38 15.83
N LYS A 184 -3.99 -14.06 17.08
CA LYS A 184 -4.93 -13.47 18.05
C LYS A 184 -5.23 -12.01 17.76
N ALA A 185 -4.32 -11.30 17.12
CA ALA A 185 -4.55 -9.93 16.71
C ALA A 185 -5.53 -9.84 15.53
N LYS A 186 -6.28 -8.75 15.47
CA LYS A 186 -7.30 -8.50 14.45
C LYS A 186 -6.99 -7.21 13.67
N ILE A 187 -7.34 -7.21 12.40
CA ILE A 187 -7.21 -6.02 11.54
C ILE A 187 -8.56 -5.30 11.52
N VAL A 188 -8.60 -4.03 11.90
CA VAL A 188 -9.82 -3.21 11.75
C VAL A 188 -10.05 -2.84 10.29
N GLY A 189 -9.00 -2.41 9.60
CA GLY A 189 -9.06 -2.04 8.20
C GLY A 189 -7.94 -1.06 7.79
N PRO A 190 -8.02 -0.53 6.55
CA PRO A 190 -7.06 0.42 6.02
C PRO A 190 -7.14 1.78 6.73
N LEU A 191 -6.17 2.65 6.44
CA LEU A 191 -6.04 3.99 7.00
C LEU A 191 -7.36 4.81 7.00
N SER A 192 -8.19 4.66 5.98
CA SER A 192 -9.48 5.36 5.88
C SER A 192 -10.49 4.99 7.00
N HIS A 193 -10.27 3.89 7.70
CA HIS A 193 -11.14 3.45 8.80
C HIS A 193 -10.78 4.05 10.17
N GLN A 194 -9.67 4.78 10.27
CA GLN A 194 -9.16 5.29 11.54
C GLN A 194 -10.21 6.08 12.33
N LEU A 195 -10.79 7.12 11.72
CA LEU A 195 -11.74 7.98 12.42
C LEU A 195 -13.07 7.25 12.75
N ARG A 196 -13.52 6.39 11.84
CA ARG A 196 -14.75 5.61 12.06
C ARG A 196 -14.64 4.75 13.32
N PHE A 197 -13.50 4.06 13.46
CA PHE A 197 -13.27 3.19 14.59
C PHE A 197 -13.04 3.97 15.89
N VAL A 198 -12.24 5.03 15.86
CA VAL A 198 -12.03 5.88 17.05
C VAL A 198 -13.35 6.46 17.53
N ARG A 199 -14.17 7.05 16.65
CA ARG A 199 -15.48 7.63 16.98
C ARG A 199 -16.51 6.60 17.43
N SER A 200 -16.32 5.31 17.09
CA SER A 200 -17.17 4.25 17.61
C SER A 200 -17.07 4.12 19.13
N GLY A 201 -16.00 4.62 19.73
CA GLY A 201 -15.75 4.52 21.17
C GLY A 201 -15.41 3.13 21.66
N VAL A 202 -15.17 2.17 20.77
CA VAL A 202 -14.88 0.77 21.11
C VAL A 202 -13.49 0.60 21.72
N ALA A 203 -12.48 1.34 21.21
CA ALA A 203 -11.13 1.28 21.74
C ALA A 203 -11.03 1.92 23.12
N ASP A 204 -10.46 1.23 24.08
CA ASP A 204 -10.17 1.75 25.41
C ASP A 204 -8.83 2.48 25.43
N VAL A 205 -7.82 1.89 24.80
CA VAL A 205 -6.50 2.49 24.64
C VAL A 205 -6.14 2.52 23.14
N ILE A 206 -5.60 3.64 22.70
CA ILE A 206 -5.13 3.86 21.33
C ILE A 206 -3.62 4.09 21.39
N VAL A 207 -2.84 3.26 20.70
CA VAL A 207 -1.37 3.36 20.64
C VAL A 207 -0.98 3.81 19.24
N VAL A 208 -0.20 4.88 19.14
CA VAL A 208 0.14 5.52 17.86
C VAL A 208 1.66 5.77 17.75
N ASP A 209 2.13 5.77 16.52
CA ASP A 209 3.46 6.26 16.15
C ASP A 209 3.37 7.63 15.42
N GLU A 210 4.29 7.92 14.49
CA GLU A 210 4.34 9.18 13.73
C GLU A 210 3.79 9.07 12.32
N GLN A 211 3.39 7.87 11.86
CA GLN A 211 3.04 7.65 10.46
C GLN A 211 1.60 7.22 10.28
N CYS A 212 0.95 7.82 9.26
CA CYS A 212 -0.45 7.52 8.94
C CYS A 212 -1.41 7.79 10.09
N ILE A 213 -1.06 8.70 10.98
CA ILE A 213 -1.87 9.11 12.11
C ILE A 213 -2.56 10.44 11.79
N ARG A 214 -3.84 10.53 12.14
CA ARG A 214 -4.57 11.80 12.05
C ARG A 214 -3.98 12.82 13.02
N THR A 215 -3.82 14.04 12.57
CA THR A 215 -3.26 15.12 13.41
C THR A 215 -4.16 15.49 14.60
N ASP A 216 -5.47 15.22 14.49
CA ASP A 216 -6.48 15.47 15.51
C ASP A 216 -6.80 14.23 16.38
N ILE A 217 -5.98 13.17 16.32
CA ILE A 217 -6.28 11.88 16.96
C ILE A 217 -6.47 12.01 18.48
N LEU A 218 -5.70 12.84 19.17
CA LEU A 218 -5.84 13.06 20.59
C LEU A 218 -7.21 13.64 20.93
N ASN A 219 -7.64 14.66 20.19
CA ASN A 219 -8.94 15.29 20.37
C ASN A 219 -10.09 14.31 20.11
N GLU A 220 -9.95 13.47 19.09
CA GLU A 220 -10.96 12.43 18.78
C GLU A 220 -10.99 11.32 19.84
N ALA A 221 -9.83 10.92 20.38
CA ALA A 221 -9.75 9.96 21.49
C ALA A 221 -10.40 10.52 22.78
N MET A 222 -10.13 11.78 23.12
CA MET A 222 -10.73 12.46 24.28
C MET A 222 -12.25 12.52 24.19
N LYS A 223 -12.82 12.78 23.00
CA LYS A 223 -14.29 12.83 22.80
C LYS A 223 -14.98 11.51 23.16
N VAL A 224 -14.28 10.39 23.06
CA VAL A 224 -14.79 9.06 23.38
C VAL A 224 -14.22 8.50 24.68
N ASN A 225 -13.52 9.30 25.46
CA ASN A 225 -12.84 8.94 26.70
C ASN A 225 -11.87 7.74 26.54
N ALA A 226 -11.20 7.62 25.39
CA ALA A 226 -10.14 6.69 25.18
C ALA A 226 -8.79 7.30 25.55
N VAL A 227 -7.87 6.49 26.09
CA VAL A 227 -6.51 6.93 26.44
C VAL A 227 -5.61 6.82 25.21
N LEU A 228 -4.77 7.84 24.96
CA LEU A 228 -3.80 7.84 23.87
C LEU A 228 -2.37 7.61 24.37
N ILE A 229 -1.67 6.64 23.80
CA ILE A 229 -0.24 6.40 24.05
C ILE A 229 0.52 6.65 22.74
N SER A 230 1.44 7.60 22.74
CA SER A 230 2.38 7.83 21.63
C SER A 230 3.68 7.08 21.90
N THR A 231 4.21 6.41 20.89
CA THR A 231 5.42 5.55 21.04
C THR A 231 6.57 5.98 20.15
N HIS A 232 6.57 7.26 19.71
CA HIS A 232 7.61 7.77 18.85
C HIS A 232 8.06 9.18 19.29
N TYR A 233 9.35 9.48 19.16
CA TYR A 233 9.91 10.78 19.55
C TYR A 233 9.35 11.97 18.73
N LYS A 234 8.84 11.73 17.52
CA LYS A 234 8.10 12.72 16.73
C LYS A 234 6.64 12.80 17.21
N ASN A 235 6.47 13.05 18.49
CA ASN A 235 5.19 13.13 19.18
C ASN A 235 4.47 14.46 18.86
N PHE A 236 3.78 14.52 17.74
CA PHE A 236 3.05 15.73 17.30
C PHE A 236 1.75 15.97 18.08
N GLN A 237 1.31 15.04 18.92
CA GLN A 237 0.14 15.19 19.79
C GLN A 237 0.42 16.08 21.02
N GLY A 238 1.69 16.39 21.28
CA GLY A 238 2.10 17.21 22.43
C GLY A 238 1.93 16.51 23.79
N LEU A 239 1.89 15.18 23.82
CA LEU A 239 1.81 14.41 25.05
C LEU A 239 3.15 14.47 25.80
N PRO A 240 3.14 14.52 27.16
CA PRO A 240 4.37 14.53 27.93
C PRO A 240 5.13 13.21 27.75
N ASP A 241 6.45 13.30 27.61
CA ASP A 241 7.34 12.15 27.63
C ASP A 241 7.45 11.60 29.05
N ARG A 242 6.95 10.40 29.24
CA ARG A 242 6.93 9.66 30.52
C ARG A 242 7.77 8.38 30.45
N THR A 243 8.67 8.30 29.48
CA THR A 243 9.49 7.10 29.26
C THR A 243 10.28 6.70 30.50
N ASN A 244 10.76 7.65 31.28
CA ASN A 244 11.56 7.40 32.48
C ASN A 244 10.75 7.35 33.79
N ASP A 245 9.47 7.70 33.76
CA ASP A 245 8.61 7.68 34.96
C ASP A 245 8.30 6.25 35.41
N PRO A 246 7.98 6.04 36.68
CA PRO A 246 7.53 4.73 37.17
C PRO A 246 6.24 4.29 36.46
N THR A 247 6.18 3.02 36.03
CA THR A 247 5.03 2.47 35.30
C THR A 247 3.73 2.62 36.11
N ASP A 248 3.76 2.37 37.41
CA ASP A 248 2.56 2.48 38.28
C ASP A 248 2.03 3.92 38.34
N GLU A 249 2.89 4.91 38.34
CA GLU A 249 2.50 6.31 38.34
C GLU A 249 1.80 6.67 37.01
N ILE A 250 2.39 6.25 35.87
CA ILE A 250 1.78 6.46 34.56
C ILE A 250 0.39 5.83 34.49
N VAL A 251 0.28 4.56 34.88
CA VAL A 251 -1.00 3.82 34.88
C VAL A 251 -2.04 4.53 35.76
N ASN A 252 -1.66 4.94 36.99
CA ASN A 252 -2.58 5.62 37.90
C ASN A 252 -3.07 6.97 37.33
N ASP A 253 -2.19 7.75 36.74
CA ASP A 253 -2.54 9.05 36.13
C ASP A 253 -3.51 8.88 34.94
N LEU A 254 -3.27 7.87 34.10
CA LEU A 254 -4.12 7.57 32.94
C LEU A 254 -5.49 6.99 33.35
N VAL A 255 -5.51 6.06 34.31
CA VAL A 255 -6.73 5.41 34.80
C VAL A 255 -7.62 6.39 35.60
N SER A 256 -7.03 7.34 36.33
CA SER A 256 -7.78 8.36 37.06
C SER A 256 -8.28 9.50 36.17
N GLY A 257 -7.86 9.55 34.90
CA GLY A 257 -8.19 10.65 33.98
C GLY A 257 -7.45 11.95 34.24
N LYS A 258 -6.39 11.94 35.07
CA LYS A 258 -5.52 13.10 35.34
C LYS A 258 -4.78 13.53 34.06
N ALA A 259 -4.46 12.57 33.17
CA ALA A 259 -3.88 12.83 31.87
C ALA A 259 -4.66 12.11 30.76
N PRO A 260 -4.87 12.72 29.58
CA PRO A 260 -5.56 12.08 28.45
C PRO A 260 -4.68 11.06 27.71
N GLY A 261 -3.40 11.05 27.98
CA GLY A 261 -2.42 10.18 27.34
C GLY A 261 -0.99 10.45 27.81
N ALA A 262 -0.06 9.71 27.25
CA ALA A 262 1.39 9.83 27.52
C ALA A 262 2.20 9.47 26.29
N CYS A 263 3.40 10.05 26.15
CA CYS A 263 4.44 9.56 25.25
C CYS A 263 5.36 8.59 26.00
N ILE A 264 5.55 7.39 25.46
CA ILE A 264 6.38 6.34 26.07
C ILE A 264 7.22 5.71 24.96
N LEU A 265 8.52 6.04 24.93
CA LEU A 265 9.43 5.59 23.87
C LEU A 265 9.96 4.17 24.10
N ASN A 266 9.88 3.64 25.32
CA ASN A 266 10.24 2.26 25.62
C ASN A 266 9.08 1.33 25.25
N SER A 267 9.27 0.48 24.26
CA SER A 267 8.23 -0.39 23.70
C SER A 267 7.67 -1.38 24.71
N GLU A 268 8.50 -1.97 25.59
CA GLU A 268 8.07 -2.91 26.65
C GLU A 268 7.18 -2.20 27.67
N LYS A 269 7.62 -1.02 28.13
CA LYS A 269 6.83 -0.19 29.05
C LYS A 269 5.51 0.25 28.41
N ALA A 270 5.55 0.69 27.16
CA ALA A 270 4.34 1.09 26.43
C ALA A 270 3.33 -0.08 26.32
N GLY A 271 3.82 -1.30 26.06
CA GLY A 271 3.00 -2.50 26.03
C GLY A 271 2.36 -2.81 27.39
N GLU A 272 3.14 -2.80 28.46
CA GLU A 272 2.63 -3.00 29.84
C GLU A 272 1.58 -1.94 30.20
N VAL A 273 1.89 -0.66 30.02
CA VAL A 273 0.98 0.44 30.33
C VAL A 273 -0.32 0.32 29.53
N ALA A 274 -0.26 0.04 28.23
CA ALA A 274 -1.42 -0.10 27.38
C ALA A 274 -2.39 -1.18 27.88
N VAL A 275 -1.87 -2.35 28.23
CA VAL A 275 -2.69 -3.47 28.71
C VAL A 275 -3.28 -3.17 30.09
N ARG A 276 -2.45 -2.71 31.03
CA ARG A 276 -2.91 -2.40 32.40
C ARG A 276 -3.97 -1.30 32.41
N VAL A 277 -3.78 -0.25 31.62
CA VAL A 277 -4.77 0.82 31.49
C VAL A 277 -6.06 0.30 30.85
N ALA A 278 -5.98 -0.44 29.74
CA ALA A 278 -7.17 -0.98 29.07
C ALA A 278 -8.01 -1.87 30.02
N VAL A 279 -7.36 -2.78 30.73
CA VAL A 279 -8.03 -3.67 31.71
C VAL A 279 -8.68 -2.87 32.85
N ALA A 280 -8.02 -1.81 33.33
CA ALA A 280 -8.53 -1.02 34.46
C ALA A 280 -9.70 -0.09 34.08
N ILE A 281 -9.70 0.47 32.86
CA ILE A 281 -10.73 1.42 32.45
C ILE A 281 -11.94 0.79 31.78
N ALA A 282 -11.77 -0.32 31.04
CA ALA A 282 -12.84 -0.95 30.27
C ALA A 282 -14.10 -1.28 31.07
N PRO A 283 -14.05 -1.81 32.32
CA PRO A 283 -15.24 -2.07 33.12
C PRO A 283 -16.00 -0.81 33.54
N LYS A 284 -15.30 0.31 33.68
CA LYS A 284 -15.87 1.59 34.16
C LYS A 284 -16.30 2.48 33.01
N ARG A 285 -15.74 2.25 31.81
CA ARG A 285 -15.97 3.06 30.63
C ARG A 285 -17.22 2.59 29.90
N ARG A 286 -18.17 3.51 29.72
CA ARG A 286 -19.24 3.28 28.77
C ARG A 286 -18.63 3.37 27.36
N LYS A 287 -18.58 2.26 26.64
CA LYS A 287 -18.13 2.23 25.23
C LYS A 287 -19.16 2.88 24.29
N MET A 288 -19.60 4.06 24.70
CA MET A 288 -20.49 4.92 23.91
C MET A 288 -19.61 5.88 23.13
N GLY A 289 -19.59 5.69 21.82
CA GLY A 289 -18.99 6.66 20.92
C GLY A 289 -19.85 7.92 20.82
N ILE A 290 -19.38 8.85 20.01
CA ILE A 290 -20.16 10.03 19.61
C ILE A 290 -21.16 9.66 18.49
N ILE A 291 -21.48 8.40 18.33
CA ILE A 291 -22.37 7.87 17.29
C ILE A 291 -23.82 8.02 17.77
N PRO A 292 -24.63 8.82 17.09
CA PRO A 292 -26.01 9.06 17.49
C PRO A 292 -26.91 7.86 17.21
N GLU A 293 -27.97 7.72 18.03
CA GLU A 293 -29.06 6.78 17.78
C GLU A 293 -29.96 7.24 16.62
N ASP A 294 -30.76 6.33 16.04
CA ASP A 294 -31.59 6.61 14.87
C ASP A 294 -32.52 7.81 15.07
N SER A 295 -33.15 7.93 16.23
CA SER A 295 -34.00 9.06 16.58
C SER A 295 -33.22 10.39 16.60
N GLN A 296 -32.03 10.38 17.15
CA GLN A 296 -31.14 11.54 17.18
C GLN A 296 -30.67 11.94 15.78
N ILE A 297 -30.41 10.94 14.90
CA ILE A 297 -30.07 11.21 13.50
C ILE A 297 -31.21 11.92 12.80
N VAL A 298 -32.46 11.42 12.96
CA VAL A 298 -33.65 12.01 12.36
C VAL A 298 -33.84 13.46 12.84
N GLU A 299 -33.78 13.70 14.15
CA GLU A 299 -33.94 15.03 14.71
C GLU A 299 -32.84 16.01 14.28
N THR A 300 -31.62 15.54 14.19
CA THR A 300 -30.50 16.34 13.68
C THR A 300 -30.65 16.64 12.19
N ALA A 301 -31.09 15.68 11.41
CA ALA A 301 -31.30 15.83 9.97
C ALA A 301 -32.39 16.82 9.63
N LYS A 302 -33.44 16.98 10.46
CA LYS A 302 -34.48 18.00 10.31
C LYS A 302 -33.92 19.42 10.34
N LYS A 303 -32.77 19.65 10.97
CA LYS A 303 -32.12 20.97 11.04
C LYS A 303 -31.31 21.29 9.77
N CYS A 304 -31.25 20.39 8.78
CA CYS A 304 -30.49 20.60 7.54
C CYS A 304 -31.22 21.58 6.61
N THR A 305 -30.57 22.68 6.27
CA THR A 305 -31.11 23.72 5.36
C THR A 305 -30.86 23.43 3.87
N GLN A 306 -30.29 22.29 3.51
CA GLN A 306 -29.99 21.93 2.12
C GLN A 306 -29.05 22.94 1.42
N CYS A 307 -28.08 23.53 2.13
CA CYS A 307 -27.17 24.55 1.58
C CYS A 307 -26.06 23.99 0.68
N TYR A 308 -25.89 22.67 0.60
CA TYR A 308 -24.92 21.94 -0.21
C TYR A 308 -23.44 22.21 0.13
N SER A 309 -23.14 22.97 1.19
CA SER A 309 -21.75 23.26 1.56
C SER A 309 -20.94 22.01 1.88
N CYS A 310 -21.52 21.05 2.61
CA CYS A 310 -20.88 19.77 2.93
C CYS A 310 -20.54 18.94 1.68
N GLN A 311 -21.37 18.98 0.63
CA GLN A 311 -21.11 18.32 -0.64
C GLN A 311 -20.01 19.01 -1.44
N ARG A 312 -20.03 20.37 -1.50
CA ARG A 312 -18.99 21.13 -2.22
C ARG A 312 -17.59 20.91 -1.69
N VAL A 313 -17.44 20.72 -0.37
CA VAL A 313 -16.11 20.44 0.23
C VAL A 313 -15.74 18.96 0.21
N CYS A 314 -16.68 18.08 -0.14
CA CYS A 314 -16.45 16.63 -0.18
C CYS A 314 -15.56 16.26 -1.36
N PRO A 315 -14.41 15.61 -1.15
CA PRO A 315 -13.54 15.17 -2.27
C PRO A 315 -14.24 14.22 -3.23
N ASN A 316 -15.22 13.44 -2.74
CA ASN A 316 -15.99 12.47 -3.50
C ASN A 316 -17.33 13.02 -4.00
N ASN A 317 -17.60 14.29 -3.80
CA ASN A 317 -18.87 14.92 -4.17
C ASN A 317 -20.10 14.09 -3.73
N LEU A 318 -20.05 13.56 -2.50
CA LEU A 318 -21.14 12.73 -1.98
C LEU A 318 -22.43 13.53 -1.86
N PRO A 319 -23.60 13.00 -2.26
CA PRO A 319 -24.89 13.68 -2.18
C PRO A 319 -25.41 13.70 -0.73
N ILE A 320 -24.64 14.37 0.16
CA ILE A 320 -24.92 14.44 1.60
C ILE A 320 -26.26 15.17 1.87
N PRO A 321 -26.58 16.33 1.21
CA PRO A 321 -27.83 17.02 1.47
C PRO A 321 -29.07 16.18 1.15
N GLU A 322 -29.06 15.45 0.04
CA GLU A 322 -30.16 14.56 -0.36
C GLU A 322 -30.36 13.43 0.67
N ALA A 323 -29.25 12.83 1.14
CA ALA A 323 -29.29 11.83 2.18
C ALA A 323 -29.82 12.39 3.52
N MET A 324 -29.44 13.60 3.88
CA MET A 324 -29.97 14.30 5.06
C MET A 324 -31.48 14.58 4.92
N LYS A 325 -31.94 14.96 3.72
CA LYS A 325 -33.37 15.18 3.45
C LYS A 325 -34.19 13.88 3.61
N ALA A 326 -33.65 12.75 3.18
CA ALA A 326 -34.27 11.44 3.41
C ALA A 326 -34.28 11.06 4.90
N ALA A 327 -33.14 11.25 5.58
CA ALA A 327 -33.00 10.97 7.01
C ALA A 327 -33.96 11.78 7.87
N ALA A 328 -34.21 13.06 7.52
CA ALA A 328 -35.22 13.92 8.20
C ALA A 328 -36.64 13.34 8.14
N LYS A 329 -36.91 12.46 7.17
CA LYS A 329 -38.20 11.77 7.02
C LYS A 329 -38.20 10.34 7.63
N GLY A 330 -37.11 9.95 8.29
CA GLY A 330 -36.91 8.65 8.92
C GLY A 330 -36.28 7.58 8.00
N ASP A 331 -35.97 7.89 6.73
CA ASP A 331 -35.26 6.97 5.85
C ASP A 331 -33.74 7.18 5.97
N LEU A 332 -33.10 6.31 6.76
CA LEU A 332 -31.65 6.36 7.02
C LEU A 332 -30.81 5.63 5.96
N LYS A 333 -31.41 4.86 5.04
CA LYS A 333 -30.69 4.08 4.03
C LYS A 333 -29.79 4.93 3.13
N PRO A 334 -30.21 6.09 2.59
CA PRO A 334 -29.34 6.92 1.77
C PRO A 334 -28.09 7.36 2.54
N LEU A 335 -28.23 7.74 3.81
CA LEU A 335 -27.12 8.14 4.68
C LEU A 335 -26.16 6.98 4.93
N ALA A 336 -26.69 5.80 5.24
CA ALA A 336 -25.93 4.57 5.40
C ALA A 336 -25.18 4.16 4.13
N ASN A 337 -25.73 4.39 2.95
CA ASN A 337 -25.07 4.09 1.68
C ASN A 337 -23.90 5.03 1.38
N LEU A 338 -23.91 6.26 1.89
CA LEU A 338 -22.77 7.17 1.76
C LEU A 338 -21.54 6.69 2.54
N TYR A 339 -21.74 5.93 3.62
CA TYR A 339 -20.64 5.39 4.44
C TYR A 339 -19.63 4.60 3.62
N GLU A 340 -20.07 3.77 2.68
CA GLU A 340 -19.18 2.96 1.83
C GLU A 340 -18.28 3.80 0.93
N ARG A 341 -18.71 5.01 0.57
CA ARG A 341 -18.03 5.94 -0.32
C ARG A 341 -17.31 7.08 0.43
N CYS A 342 -17.46 7.14 1.74
CA CYS A 342 -16.85 8.17 2.58
C CYS A 342 -15.43 7.78 2.99
N ILE A 343 -14.45 8.64 2.71
CA ILE A 343 -13.04 8.43 3.11
C ILE A 343 -12.73 8.85 4.56
N GLY A 344 -13.73 9.31 5.31
CA GLY A 344 -13.52 9.72 6.71
C GLY A 344 -12.64 10.96 6.90
N CYS A 345 -12.52 11.84 5.91
CA CYS A 345 -11.69 13.05 6.00
C CYS A 345 -12.31 14.16 6.87
N VAL A 346 -13.60 14.07 7.16
CA VAL A 346 -14.45 15.02 7.94
C VAL A 346 -14.43 16.47 7.50
N ARG A 347 -14.03 16.79 6.27
CA ARG A 347 -14.10 18.17 5.75
C ARG A 347 -15.51 18.74 5.79
N CYS A 348 -16.53 17.90 5.69
CA CYS A 348 -17.94 18.31 5.82
C CYS A 348 -18.32 18.76 7.24
N GLU A 349 -17.51 18.48 8.25
CA GLU A 349 -17.68 18.86 9.66
C GLU A 349 -16.68 19.96 10.08
N SER A 350 -15.86 20.47 9.16
CA SER A 350 -14.95 21.57 9.46
C SER A 350 -15.72 22.84 9.84
N GLU A 351 -15.12 23.64 10.71
CA GLU A 351 -15.69 24.92 11.16
C GLU A 351 -16.10 25.81 9.97
N GLY A 352 -17.27 26.42 10.06
CA GLY A 352 -17.81 27.27 9.03
C GLY A 352 -18.38 26.58 7.78
N VAL A 353 -18.26 25.27 7.64
CA VAL A 353 -18.82 24.53 6.49
C VAL A 353 -20.33 24.36 6.62
N CYS A 354 -20.79 23.84 7.76
CA CYS A 354 -22.24 23.73 8.01
C CYS A 354 -22.76 24.89 8.81
N PRO A 355 -23.70 25.70 8.28
CA PRO A 355 -24.24 26.88 9.03
C PRO A 355 -24.97 26.46 10.31
N ASN A 356 -25.47 25.25 10.40
CA ASN A 356 -26.17 24.72 11.57
C ASN A 356 -25.30 23.78 12.41
N ASN A 357 -23.99 23.78 12.17
CA ASN A 357 -23.00 22.94 12.89
C ASN A 357 -23.40 21.45 12.99
N LEU A 358 -23.97 20.92 11.91
CA LEU A 358 -24.31 19.52 11.84
C LEU A 358 -23.03 18.71 11.54
N HIS A 359 -22.99 17.45 11.98
CA HIS A 359 -21.85 16.55 11.82
C HIS A 359 -22.20 15.40 10.86
N PRO A 360 -22.17 15.62 9.52
CA PRO A 360 -22.65 14.62 8.55
C PRO A 360 -21.91 13.29 8.61
N HIS A 361 -20.60 13.28 8.85
CA HIS A 361 -19.83 12.04 8.96
C HIS A 361 -20.29 11.23 10.19
N THR A 362 -20.48 11.88 11.32
CA THR A 362 -20.98 11.23 12.54
C THR A 362 -22.37 10.63 12.32
N LEU A 363 -23.24 11.33 11.61
CA LEU A 363 -24.59 10.83 11.26
C LEU A 363 -24.52 9.66 10.28
N MET A 364 -23.61 9.70 9.29
CA MET A 364 -23.38 8.57 8.38
C MET A 364 -22.91 7.32 9.13
N VAL A 365 -21.97 7.47 10.05
CA VAL A 365 -21.49 6.35 10.88
C VAL A 365 -22.62 5.77 11.73
N GLY A 366 -23.44 6.64 12.35
CA GLY A 366 -24.62 6.23 13.13
C GLY A 366 -25.63 5.44 12.28
N ALA A 367 -25.99 5.96 11.12
CA ALA A 367 -26.91 5.28 10.19
C ALA A 367 -26.37 3.94 9.67
N SER A 368 -25.06 3.75 9.71
CA SER A 368 -24.36 2.54 9.20
C SER A 368 -24.08 1.49 10.26
N ARG A 369 -24.59 1.62 11.49
CA ARG A 369 -24.27 0.70 12.61
C ARG A 369 -24.44 -0.78 12.27
N ILE A 370 -25.48 -1.14 11.54
CA ILE A 370 -25.74 -2.53 11.13
C ILE A 370 -24.65 -2.98 10.17
N LYS A 371 -24.38 -2.20 9.12
CA LYS A 371 -23.31 -2.49 8.15
C LYS A 371 -21.95 -2.65 8.82
N ILE A 372 -21.63 -1.78 9.78
CA ILE A 372 -20.37 -1.84 10.55
C ILE A 372 -20.24 -3.17 11.31
N ARG A 373 -21.32 -3.65 11.93
CA ARG A 373 -21.33 -4.94 12.62
C ARG A 373 -21.21 -6.13 11.68
N GLU A 374 -21.58 -5.97 10.42
CA GLU A 374 -21.47 -6.98 9.37
C GLU A 374 -20.09 -6.98 8.70
N GLU A 375 -19.22 -5.99 8.95
CA GLU A 375 -17.83 -5.95 8.45
C GLU A 375 -16.97 -7.02 9.13
N LYS A 376 -17.18 -8.27 8.73
CA LYS A 376 -16.46 -9.47 9.18
C LYS A 376 -15.94 -10.20 7.96
N PHE A 377 -14.65 -10.05 7.69
CA PHE A 377 -14.02 -10.64 6.52
C PHE A 377 -12.80 -11.45 6.93
N LYS A 378 -12.18 -12.10 5.96
CA LYS A 378 -10.92 -12.82 6.12
C LYS A 378 -9.88 -12.26 5.15
N ILE A 379 -8.67 -12.09 5.65
CA ILE A 379 -7.47 -11.76 4.89
C ILE A 379 -6.42 -12.82 5.19
N ARG A 380 -5.61 -13.16 4.21
CA ARG A 380 -4.44 -14.00 4.45
C ARG A 380 -3.39 -13.17 5.19
N ALA A 381 -2.83 -13.70 6.27
CA ALA A 381 -1.73 -13.04 6.99
C ALA A 381 -0.53 -12.81 6.05
N GLY A 382 0.27 -11.79 6.33
CA GLY A 382 1.45 -11.46 5.53
C GLY A 382 2.44 -12.62 5.52
N ARG A 383 2.77 -13.10 4.31
CA ARG A 383 3.62 -14.28 4.13
C ARG A 383 5.12 -13.99 4.15
N GLY A 384 5.53 -12.75 3.98
CA GLY A 384 6.93 -12.35 3.81
C GLY A 384 7.45 -12.51 2.37
N PRO A 385 8.79 -12.54 2.19
CA PRO A 385 9.46 -12.57 0.89
C PRO A 385 9.06 -13.73 -0.01
N ILE A 386 9.19 -13.54 -1.32
CA ILE A 386 9.06 -14.62 -2.30
C ILE A 386 10.38 -15.38 -2.33
N GLN A 387 10.34 -16.71 -2.12
CA GLN A 387 11.52 -17.54 -2.00
C GLN A 387 12.12 -17.94 -3.35
N ASP A 388 13.42 -18.22 -3.37
CA ASP A 388 14.13 -18.68 -4.56
C ASP A 388 13.54 -19.95 -5.15
N VAL A 389 13.04 -20.87 -4.31
CA VAL A 389 12.40 -22.10 -4.77
C VAL A 389 11.11 -21.80 -5.57
N GLU A 390 10.33 -20.81 -5.14
CA GLU A 390 9.14 -20.38 -5.86
C GLU A 390 9.52 -19.68 -7.18
N ILE A 391 10.53 -18.82 -7.14
CA ILE A 391 11.07 -18.17 -8.35
C ILE A 391 11.58 -19.19 -9.37
N ARG A 392 12.26 -20.24 -8.93
CA ARG A 392 12.73 -21.32 -9.82
C ARG A 392 11.58 -22.07 -10.47
N ARG A 393 10.47 -22.22 -9.77
CA ARG A 393 9.26 -22.88 -10.27
C ARG A 393 8.54 -22.06 -11.34
N VAL A 394 8.29 -20.78 -11.07
CA VAL A 394 7.41 -19.95 -11.91
C VAL A 394 8.13 -18.85 -12.70
N GLY A 395 9.39 -18.57 -12.41
CA GLY A 395 10.15 -17.49 -13.07
C GLY A 395 10.35 -17.71 -14.56
N GLY A 396 10.60 -18.96 -14.99
CA GLY A 396 10.65 -19.33 -16.40
C GLY A 396 9.35 -19.06 -17.13
N PRO A 397 8.22 -19.61 -16.70
CA PRO A 397 6.89 -19.28 -17.22
C PRO A 397 6.55 -17.79 -17.25
N ILE A 398 6.96 -16.99 -16.24
CA ILE A 398 6.80 -15.53 -16.24
C ILE A 398 7.62 -14.88 -17.35
N VAL A 399 8.91 -15.25 -17.48
CA VAL A 399 9.82 -14.70 -18.51
C VAL A 399 9.38 -15.06 -19.92
N MET A 400 8.86 -16.27 -20.10
CA MET A 400 8.33 -16.72 -21.39
C MET A 400 6.93 -16.13 -21.69
N GLY A 401 6.24 -15.58 -20.70
CA GLY A 401 4.90 -15.02 -20.83
C GLY A 401 3.78 -16.06 -20.76
N GLU A 402 4.07 -17.33 -20.41
CA GLU A 402 3.06 -18.38 -20.24
C GLU A 402 2.20 -18.14 -19.00
N ILE A 403 2.80 -17.64 -17.90
CA ILE A 403 2.09 -16.91 -16.87
C ILE A 403 1.97 -15.47 -17.37
N PRO A 404 0.76 -14.95 -17.58
CA PRO A 404 0.57 -13.69 -18.32
C PRO A 404 1.23 -12.48 -17.65
N GLY A 405 1.41 -12.54 -16.33
CA GLY A 405 2.11 -11.51 -15.58
C GLY A 405 1.87 -11.57 -14.08
N VAL A 406 2.54 -10.65 -13.38
CA VAL A 406 2.34 -10.39 -11.96
C VAL A 406 1.63 -9.06 -11.80
N VAL A 407 0.50 -9.05 -11.10
CA VAL A 407 -0.28 -7.87 -10.76
C VAL A 407 -0.03 -7.54 -9.29
N ALA A 408 0.62 -6.41 -9.03
CA ALA A 408 0.99 -5.98 -7.68
C ALA A 408 0.11 -4.82 -7.22
N LEU A 409 -0.85 -5.09 -6.32
CA LEU A 409 -1.65 -4.05 -5.67
C LEU A 409 -0.89 -3.52 -4.46
N VAL A 410 -0.40 -2.28 -4.55
CA VAL A 410 0.55 -1.72 -3.60
C VAL A 410 0.13 -0.34 -3.09
N GLY A 411 0.61 0.02 -1.90
CA GLY A 411 0.46 1.34 -1.34
C GLY A 411 -0.84 1.59 -0.60
N CYS A 412 -1.22 2.86 -0.51
CA CYS A 412 -2.32 3.33 0.33
C CYS A 412 -3.64 3.31 -0.44
N ALA A 413 -4.50 2.36 -0.16
CA ALA A 413 -5.88 2.32 -0.68
C ALA A 413 -6.78 3.27 0.13
N ASN A 414 -6.65 4.57 -0.13
CA ASN A 414 -7.41 5.61 0.59
C ASN A 414 -8.71 6.01 -0.10
N TRP A 415 -8.97 5.47 -1.29
CA TRP A 415 -10.17 5.76 -2.03
C TRP A 415 -11.34 4.89 -1.54
N PRO A 416 -12.57 5.42 -1.49
CA PRO A 416 -13.71 4.67 -0.99
C PRO A 416 -14.11 3.48 -1.86
N ASP A 417 -13.74 3.46 -3.13
CA ASP A 417 -13.99 2.31 -4.00
C ASP A 417 -12.93 1.21 -3.81
N TRP A 418 -12.78 0.72 -2.59
CA TRP A 418 -11.91 -0.43 -2.29
C TRP A 418 -12.36 -1.72 -2.95
N LYS A 419 -13.65 -1.82 -3.31
CA LYS A 419 -14.17 -2.94 -4.12
C LYS A 419 -13.41 -3.11 -5.43
N ALA A 420 -12.94 -2.01 -6.02
CA ALA A 420 -12.14 -2.06 -7.24
C ALA A 420 -10.87 -2.90 -7.06
N ASN A 421 -10.18 -2.79 -5.90
CA ASN A 421 -9.00 -3.62 -5.62
C ASN A 421 -9.36 -5.11 -5.62
N ALA A 422 -10.46 -5.49 -4.98
CA ALA A 422 -10.91 -6.88 -4.93
C ALA A 422 -11.33 -7.39 -6.32
N LEU A 423 -12.09 -6.59 -7.07
CA LEU A 423 -12.55 -6.96 -8.41
C LEU A 423 -11.39 -7.09 -9.41
N ILE A 424 -10.39 -6.21 -9.33
CA ILE A 424 -9.17 -6.33 -10.14
C ILE A 424 -8.42 -7.62 -9.75
N ALA A 425 -8.24 -7.88 -8.47
CA ALA A 425 -7.55 -9.07 -7.99
C ALA A 425 -8.25 -10.36 -8.47
N GLU A 426 -9.57 -10.44 -8.31
CA GLU A 426 -10.37 -11.58 -8.72
C GLU A 426 -10.33 -11.81 -10.24
N GLU A 427 -10.51 -10.75 -11.06
CA GLU A 427 -10.44 -10.83 -12.52
C GLU A 427 -9.11 -11.41 -12.99
N PHE A 428 -7.98 -10.93 -12.42
CA PHE A 428 -6.66 -11.37 -12.85
C PHE A 428 -6.25 -12.72 -12.27
N ALA A 429 -6.68 -13.07 -11.06
CA ALA A 429 -6.50 -14.43 -10.54
C ALA A 429 -7.23 -15.47 -11.42
N LYS A 430 -8.48 -15.21 -11.82
CA LYS A 430 -9.24 -16.04 -12.76
C LYS A 430 -8.57 -16.17 -14.13
N ARG A 431 -7.75 -15.22 -14.53
CA ARG A 431 -6.98 -15.19 -15.77
C ARG A 431 -5.57 -15.77 -15.64
N ASN A 432 -5.28 -16.46 -14.55
CA ASN A 432 -3.98 -17.08 -14.26
C ASN A 432 -2.80 -16.10 -14.14
N PHE A 433 -3.06 -14.83 -13.84
CA PHE A 433 -2.03 -13.93 -13.35
C PHE A 433 -1.68 -14.29 -11.90
N ILE A 434 -0.49 -13.92 -11.47
CA ILE A 434 -0.12 -13.94 -10.06
C ILE A 434 -0.52 -12.59 -9.48
N VAL A 435 -1.37 -12.59 -8.45
CA VAL A 435 -1.79 -11.36 -7.78
C VAL A 435 -1.07 -11.26 -6.43
N VAL A 436 -0.34 -10.18 -6.24
CA VAL A 436 0.38 -9.90 -4.99
C VAL A 436 -0.07 -8.57 -4.42
N ALA A 437 -0.15 -8.47 -3.10
CA ALA A 437 -0.61 -7.25 -2.45
C ALA A 437 0.16 -6.94 -1.18
N THR A 438 0.14 -5.67 -0.76
CA THR A 438 0.75 -5.17 0.48
C THR A 438 -0.08 -4.06 1.09
N GLY A 439 0.09 -3.86 2.40
CA GLY A 439 -0.41 -2.71 3.12
C GLY A 439 -1.93 -2.51 3.02
N CYS A 440 -2.36 -1.26 2.91
CA CYS A 440 -3.78 -0.92 2.81
C CYS A 440 -4.45 -1.50 1.54
N ALA A 441 -3.71 -1.73 0.46
CA ALA A 441 -4.25 -2.37 -0.74
C ALA A 441 -4.64 -3.83 -0.45
N ALA A 442 -3.81 -4.59 0.28
CA ALA A 442 -4.12 -5.94 0.70
C ALA A 442 -5.39 -6.00 1.59
N MET A 443 -5.53 -5.05 2.52
CA MET A 443 -6.74 -4.94 3.35
C MET A 443 -7.98 -4.62 2.51
N ALA A 444 -7.87 -3.67 1.58
CA ALA A 444 -8.98 -3.27 0.72
C ALA A 444 -9.49 -4.44 -0.14
N MET A 445 -8.59 -5.29 -0.64
CA MET A 445 -8.97 -6.51 -1.36
C MET A 445 -9.76 -7.49 -0.49
N ALA A 446 -9.47 -7.56 0.80
CA ALA A 446 -10.15 -8.46 1.72
C ALA A 446 -11.57 -7.99 2.13
N MET A 447 -11.88 -6.71 1.96
CA MET A 447 -13.12 -6.11 2.46
C MET A 447 -14.29 -6.17 1.47
N TYR A 448 -14.26 -7.16 0.62
CA TYR A 448 -15.33 -7.46 -0.34
C TYR A 448 -15.57 -8.97 -0.42
N ARG A 449 -16.82 -9.37 -0.51
CA ARG A 449 -17.23 -10.75 -0.78
C ARG A 449 -17.76 -10.85 -2.21
N ASN A 450 -17.33 -11.87 -2.91
CA ASN A 450 -17.84 -12.20 -4.22
C ASN A 450 -19.27 -12.81 -4.14
N GLU A 451 -19.81 -13.25 -5.27
CA GLU A 451 -21.15 -13.85 -5.36
C GLU A 451 -21.28 -15.15 -4.54
N GLU A 452 -20.17 -15.83 -4.29
CA GLU A 452 -20.09 -17.04 -3.46
C GLU A 452 -19.98 -16.73 -1.96
N GLY A 453 -19.93 -15.45 -1.58
CA GLY A 453 -19.76 -14.99 -0.21
C GLY A 453 -18.33 -15.06 0.33
N LEU A 454 -17.33 -15.27 -0.52
CA LEU A 454 -15.93 -15.42 -0.18
C LEU A 454 -15.13 -14.13 -0.45
N THR A 455 -14.14 -13.84 0.37
CA THR A 455 -13.12 -12.85 0.03
C THR A 455 -12.16 -13.41 -1.01
N VAL A 456 -11.40 -12.57 -1.70
CA VAL A 456 -10.40 -13.05 -2.68
C VAL A 456 -9.35 -13.96 -2.05
N TYR A 457 -9.05 -13.80 -0.77
CA TYR A 457 -8.09 -14.64 -0.05
C TYR A 457 -8.68 -16.00 0.37
N GLU A 458 -10.00 -16.11 0.49
CA GLU A 458 -10.70 -17.38 0.69
C GLU A 458 -10.92 -18.12 -0.62
N ALA A 459 -11.14 -17.38 -1.71
CA ALA A 459 -11.48 -17.95 -3.02
C ALA A 459 -10.25 -18.47 -3.80
N PHE A 460 -9.05 -17.93 -3.56
CA PHE A 460 -7.85 -18.25 -4.33
C PHE A 460 -6.69 -18.73 -3.44
N PRO A 461 -5.80 -19.60 -3.96
CA PRO A 461 -4.65 -20.08 -3.22
C PRO A 461 -3.65 -18.96 -2.90
N GLY A 462 -2.94 -19.05 -1.77
CA GLY A 462 -1.94 -18.07 -1.36
C GLY A 462 -0.53 -18.28 -1.94
N ALA A 463 -0.36 -19.24 -2.84
CA ALA A 463 0.93 -19.56 -3.44
C ALA A 463 1.36 -18.54 -4.51
N PHE A 464 2.65 -18.27 -4.62
CA PHE A 464 3.22 -17.49 -5.73
C PHE A 464 3.24 -18.36 -6.99
N ASP A 465 2.07 -18.49 -7.62
CA ASP A 465 1.83 -19.31 -8.80
C ASP A 465 0.66 -18.74 -9.61
N ALA A 466 0.43 -19.27 -10.82
CA ALA A 466 -0.69 -18.88 -11.68
C ALA A 466 -2.03 -18.97 -10.93
N GLY A 467 -2.79 -17.88 -10.91
CA GLY A 467 -4.06 -17.79 -10.19
C GLY A 467 -3.94 -17.62 -8.68
N GLY A 468 -2.74 -17.51 -8.13
CA GLY A 468 -2.53 -17.24 -6.70
C GLY A 468 -2.81 -15.79 -6.31
N VAL A 469 -3.31 -15.59 -5.09
CA VAL A 469 -3.54 -14.27 -4.48
C VAL A 469 -2.85 -14.20 -3.12
N LEU A 470 -1.81 -13.36 -3.04
CA LEU A 470 -0.93 -13.29 -1.88
C LEU A 470 -1.02 -11.94 -1.17
N ASN A 471 -0.98 -11.98 0.17
CA ASN A 471 -0.60 -10.82 0.97
C ASN A 471 0.88 -10.99 1.37
N VAL A 472 1.76 -10.12 0.90
CA VAL A 472 3.19 -10.19 1.23
C VAL A 472 3.46 -9.63 2.62
N GLY A 473 2.71 -8.62 3.04
CA GLY A 473 2.82 -8.00 4.35
C GLY A 473 2.39 -6.53 4.34
N SER A 474 2.99 -5.75 5.21
CA SER A 474 2.77 -4.31 5.30
C SER A 474 3.46 -3.53 4.15
N CYS A 475 3.42 -2.20 4.18
CA CYS A 475 4.11 -1.39 3.17
C CYS A 475 5.62 -1.64 3.11
N VAL A 476 6.26 -1.96 4.23
CA VAL A 476 7.70 -2.31 4.27
C VAL A 476 8.01 -3.64 3.57
N SER A 477 7.00 -4.41 3.23
CA SER A 477 7.13 -5.65 2.45
C SER A 477 7.05 -5.44 0.92
N ASN A 478 6.77 -4.23 0.43
CA ASN A 478 6.77 -3.93 -1.02
C ASN A 478 8.06 -4.35 -1.74
N PRO A 479 9.25 -4.14 -1.17
CA PRO A 479 10.50 -4.56 -1.80
C PRO A 479 10.59 -6.06 -2.06
N HIS A 480 9.84 -6.90 -1.35
CA HIS A 480 9.82 -8.33 -1.61
C HIS A 480 9.12 -8.67 -2.94
N ILE A 481 8.21 -7.81 -3.40
CA ILE A 481 7.55 -7.95 -4.70
C ILE A 481 8.54 -7.60 -5.82
N SER A 482 9.10 -6.40 -5.78
CA SER A 482 10.12 -5.99 -6.77
C SER A 482 11.39 -6.84 -6.66
N GLY A 483 11.73 -7.28 -5.45
CA GLY A 483 12.80 -8.24 -5.19
C GLY A 483 12.59 -9.59 -5.86
N ALA A 484 11.35 -10.05 -6.03
CA ALA A 484 11.07 -11.26 -6.81
C ALA A 484 11.48 -11.08 -8.28
N ALA A 485 11.23 -9.91 -8.88
CA ALA A 485 11.69 -9.60 -10.24
C ALA A 485 13.23 -9.56 -10.34
N ILE A 486 13.89 -8.97 -9.33
CA ILE A 486 15.36 -8.97 -9.23
C ILE A 486 15.89 -10.41 -9.14
N LYS A 487 15.28 -11.26 -8.32
CA LYS A 487 15.65 -12.67 -8.18
C LYS A 487 15.43 -13.46 -9.48
N ILE A 488 14.39 -13.18 -10.24
CA ILE A 488 14.18 -13.76 -11.59
C ILE A 488 15.39 -13.45 -12.47
N ALA A 489 15.82 -12.19 -12.50
CA ALA A 489 17.01 -11.80 -13.28
C ALA A 489 18.27 -12.51 -12.78
N SER A 490 18.46 -12.58 -11.47
CA SER A 490 19.63 -13.25 -10.87
C SER A 490 19.67 -14.74 -11.19
N ILE A 491 18.55 -15.44 -11.09
CA ILE A 491 18.47 -16.90 -11.26
C ILE A 491 18.51 -17.28 -12.74
N PHE A 492 17.69 -16.66 -13.59
CA PHE A 492 17.53 -17.07 -14.99
C PHE A 492 18.57 -16.45 -15.92
N ALA A 493 18.98 -15.21 -15.68
CA ALA A 493 20.08 -14.58 -16.41
C ALA A 493 21.46 -14.86 -15.79
N LYS A 494 21.52 -15.57 -14.66
CA LYS A 494 22.76 -15.84 -13.90
C LYS A 494 23.54 -14.56 -13.54
N ARG A 495 22.82 -13.47 -13.30
CA ARG A 495 23.41 -12.18 -12.92
C ARG A 495 23.63 -12.14 -11.41
N LYS A 496 24.88 -11.93 -10.99
CA LYS A 496 25.18 -11.76 -9.56
C LYS A 496 24.67 -10.40 -9.09
N LEU A 497 24.13 -10.35 -7.87
CA LEU A 497 23.70 -9.11 -7.24
C LEU A 497 24.90 -8.47 -6.51
N ASN A 498 25.51 -7.49 -7.13
CA ASN A 498 26.69 -6.78 -6.61
C ASN A 498 26.83 -5.38 -7.26
N SER A 499 25.96 -4.48 -6.89
CA SER A 499 25.95 -3.09 -7.37
C SER A 499 25.78 -2.94 -8.90
N ASN A 500 25.09 -3.87 -9.53
CA ASN A 500 24.83 -3.90 -10.98
C ASN A 500 23.36 -3.61 -11.31
N TYR A 501 22.81 -2.55 -10.71
CA TYR A 501 21.40 -2.21 -10.77
C TYR A 501 20.88 -2.06 -12.21
N GLU A 502 21.60 -1.34 -13.06
CA GLU A 502 21.19 -1.08 -14.44
C GLU A 502 21.03 -2.35 -15.28
N GLU A 503 21.95 -3.29 -15.12
CA GLU A 503 21.90 -4.58 -15.82
C GLU A 503 20.68 -5.41 -15.41
N ILE A 504 20.35 -5.39 -14.12
CA ILE A 504 19.19 -6.10 -13.59
C ILE A 504 17.89 -5.42 -14.02
N ALA A 505 17.83 -4.10 -13.92
CA ALA A 505 16.66 -3.31 -14.35
C ALA A 505 16.37 -3.51 -15.84
N ASP A 506 17.40 -3.54 -16.68
CA ASP A 506 17.27 -3.82 -18.11
C ASP A 506 16.66 -5.19 -18.38
N TYR A 507 17.14 -6.21 -17.67
CA TYR A 507 16.56 -7.54 -17.78
C TYR A 507 15.09 -7.59 -17.33
N VAL A 508 14.76 -6.99 -16.20
CA VAL A 508 13.39 -6.95 -15.68
C VAL A 508 12.48 -6.24 -16.68
N HIS A 509 12.88 -5.06 -17.16
CA HIS A 509 12.11 -4.29 -18.12
C HIS A 509 11.77 -5.06 -19.40
N ASN A 510 12.74 -5.82 -19.92
CA ASN A 510 12.55 -6.54 -21.17
C ASN A 510 11.85 -7.90 -21.03
N ARG A 511 11.89 -8.53 -19.86
CA ARG A 511 11.56 -9.95 -19.72
C ARG A 511 10.51 -10.26 -18.65
N VAL A 512 10.34 -9.43 -17.65
CA VAL A 512 9.42 -9.74 -16.56
C VAL A 512 8.10 -9.02 -16.77
N GLY A 513 7.08 -9.76 -17.18
CA GLY A 513 5.72 -9.23 -17.28
C GLY A 513 5.17 -8.97 -15.88
N ALA A 514 5.20 -7.72 -15.44
CA ALA A 514 4.67 -7.30 -14.16
C ALA A 514 4.13 -5.87 -14.25
N VAL A 515 3.12 -5.58 -13.43
CA VAL A 515 2.48 -4.25 -13.34
C VAL A 515 2.14 -3.98 -11.87
N GLY A 516 2.50 -2.80 -11.40
CA GLY A 516 2.05 -2.29 -10.10
C GLY A 516 0.74 -1.50 -10.23
N ILE A 517 -0.10 -1.58 -9.21
CA ILE A 517 -1.34 -0.80 -9.14
C ILE A 517 -1.38 -0.08 -7.81
N SER A 518 -1.40 1.25 -7.85
CA SER A 518 -1.68 2.11 -6.70
C SER A 518 -3.08 2.68 -6.87
N TRP A 519 -4.08 2.04 -6.23
CA TRP A 519 -5.47 2.40 -6.40
C TRP A 519 -5.93 3.36 -5.32
N GLY A 520 -6.45 4.51 -5.74
CA GLY A 520 -6.94 5.57 -4.86
C GLY A 520 -6.03 6.79 -4.81
N ALA A 521 -6.26 7.65 -3.81
CA ALA A 521 -5.41 8.82 -3.61
C ALA A 521 -3.99 8.39 -3.26
N MET A 522 -3.02 8.80 -4.07
CA MET A 522 -1.63 8.44 -3.91
C MET A 522 -0.95 9.35 -2.86
N SER A 523 -0.47 8.76 -1.78
CA SER A 523 0.34 9.47 -0.78
C SER A 523 1.79 9.64 -1.25
N GLN A 524 2.57 10.45 -0.54
CA GLN A 524 4.03 10.56 -0.81
C GLN A 524 4.73 9.20 -0.73
N LYS A 525 4.36 8.37 0.26
CA LYS A 525 4.88 7.00 0.38
C LYS A 525 4.50 6.12 -0.81
N ALA A 526 3.25 6.17 -1.26
CA ALA A 526 2.84 5.44 -2.46
C ALA A 526 3.56 5.95 -3.72
N SER A 527 3.89 7.24 -3.78
CA SER A 527 4.70 7.79 -4.87
C SER A 527 6.11 7.21 -4.90
N SER A 528 6.77 7.09 -3.75
CA SER A 528 8.13 6.50 -3.68
C SER A 528 8.10 4.99 -3.95
N ILE A 529 7.11 4.27 -3.47
CA ILE A 529 6.91 2.86 -3.82
C ILE A 529 6.75 2.68 -5.33
N ALA A 530 5.89 3.49 -5.97
CA ALA A 530 5.69 3.46 -7.41
C ALA A 530 6.98 3.75 -8.18
N SER A 531 7.75 4.76 -7.75
CA SER A 531 9.00 5.12 -8.41
C SER A 531 10.08 4.02 -8.31
N GLY A 532 10.10 3.25 -7.22
CA GLY A 532 10.97 2.08 -7.09
C GLY A 532 10.60 0.96 -8.06
N PHE A 533 9.33 0.76 -8.34
CA PHE A 533 8.89 -0.15 -9.41
C PHE A 533 9.33 0.36 -10.79
N TRP A 534 9.11 1.65 -11.10
CA TRP A 534 9.53 2.23 -12.38
C TRP A 534 11.03 2.09 -12.61
N ARG A 535 11.81 2.30 -11.56
CA ARG A 535 13.28 2.20 -11.66
C ARG A 535 13.75 0.82 -12.11
N LEU A 536 12.96 -0.21 -11.82
CA LEU A 536 13.18 -1.59 -12.31
C LEU A 536 12.48 -1.88 -13.65
N GLY A 537 11.85 -0.90 -14.28
CA GLY A 537 11.10 -1.11 -15.51
C GLY A 537 9.78 -1.84 -15.34
N ILE A 538 9.18 -1.78 -14.14
CA ILE A 538 7.84 -2.28 -13.86
C ILE A 538 6.88 -1.08 -13.87
N PRO A 539 5.96 -1.00 -14.85
CA PRO A 539 5.01 0.10 -14.92
C PRO A 539 4.03 0.08 -13.75
N VAL A 540 3.53 1.25 -13.37
CA VAL A 540 2.50 1.40 -12.34
C VAL A 540 1.28 2.12 -12.89
N ILE A 541 0.11 1.52 -12.69
CA ILE A 541 -1.18 2.14 -12.90
C ILE A 541 -1.57 2.87 -11.62
N VAL A 542 -1.87 4.16 -11.74
CA VAL A 542 -2.33 5.00 -10.63
C VAL A 542 -3.79 5.40 -10.88
N GLY A 543 -4.67 5.14 -9.96
CA GLY A 543 -6.09 5.50 -10.09
C GLY A 543 -6.87 5.45 -8.78
N PRO A 544 -8.11 5.95 -8.77
CA PRO A 544 -8.59 7.10 -9.54
C PRO A 544 -7.93 8.40 -9.09
N HIS A 545 -8.14 9.51 -9.81
CA HIS A 545 -7.40 10.76 -9.63
C HIS A 545 -5.91 10.69 -10.01
N GLY A 546 -5.51 9.64 -10.72
CA GLY A 546 -4.16 9.50 -11.24
C GLY A 546 -3.73 10.68 -12.13
N SER A 547 -4.66 11.26 -12.88
CA SER A 547 -4.46 12.45 -13.68
C SER A 547 -3.97 13.67 -12.86
N LYS A 548 -4.45 13.80 -11.60
CA LYS A 548 -3.99 14.85 -10.69
C LYS A 548 -2.49 14.67 -10.35
N TYR A 549 -2.09 13.46 -10.02
CA TYR A 549 -0.69 13.17 -9.72
C TYR A 549 0.19 13.27 -10.95
N ARG A 550 -0.29 12.79 -12.08
CA ARG A 550 0.40 12.97 -13.36
C ARG A 550 0.67 14.43 -13.64
N ARG A 551 -0.34 15.30 -13.53
CA ARG A 551 -0.18 16.74 -13.73
C ARG A 551 0.77 17.38 -12.72
N ALA A 552 0.72 16.96 -11.44
CA ALA A 552 1.56 17.51 -10.39
C ALA A 552 3.01 17.05 -10.47
N LEU A 553 3.27 15.84 -11.01
CA LEU A 553 4.59 15.22 -11.03
C LEU A 553 5.20 15.14 -12.43
N LEU A 554 4.37 14.94 -13.47
CA LEU A 554 4.81 14.52 -14.78
C LEU A 554 4.07 15.23 -15.94
N GLY A 555 3.20 16.24 -15.65
CA GLY A 555 2.39 16.93 -16.64
C GLY A 555 1.22 16.10 -17.21
N ARG A 556 0.47 16.70 -18.13
CA ARG A 556 -0.71 16.09 -18.78
C ARG A 556 -0.44 15.78 -20.24
N LYS A 557 -0.80 14.58 -20.70
CA LYS A 557 -0.59 14.14 -22.07
C LYS A 557 -1.36 14.99 -23.12
N ASP A 558 -2.48 15.57 -22.71
CA ASP A 558 -3.36 16.40 -23.54
C ASP A 558 -3.04 17.90 -23.49
N ARG A 559 -1.90 18.28 -22.89
CA ARG A 559 -1.49 19.67 -22.73
C ARG A 559 0.01 19.80 -23.01
N ASP A 560 0.35 20.25 -24.19
CA ASP A 560 1.74 20.38 -24.63
C ASP A 560 2.57 21.32 -23.75
N GLU A 561 1.94 22.36 -23.19
CA GLU A 561 2.63 23.30 -22.29
C GLU A 561 3.12 22.65 -20.99
N ASP A 562 2.51 21.55 -20.54
CA ASP A 562 2.95 20.83 -19.36
C ASP A 562 4.24 20.01 -19.62
N TRP A 563 4.66 19.89 -20.89
CA TRP A 563 5.81 19.09 -21.31
C TRP A 563 7.01 19.91 -21.71
N TYR A 564 6.99 21.21 -21.41
CA TYR A 564 8.14 22.08 -21.51
C TYR A 564 8.77 22.28 -20.13
N VAL A 565 10.07 22.19 -20.09
CA VAL A 565 10.90 22.50 -18.91
C VAL A 565 11.93 23.56 -19.29
N TYR A 566 12.49 24.24 -18.30
CA TYR A 566 13.60 25.15 -18.50
C TYR A 566 14.89 24.44 -18.10
N ASP A 567 15.85 24.36 -18.99
CA ASP A 567 17.20 23.91 -18.68
C ASP A 567 17.82 24.91 -17.69
N ALA A 568 18.13 24.44 -16.49
CA ALA A 568 18.64 25.27 -15.38
C ALA A 568 20.03 25.90 -15.72
N ARG A 569 20.76 25.30 -16.65
CA ARG A 569 22.11 25.79 -17.06
C ARG A 569 22.03 26.85 -18.16
N THR A 570 21.14 26.70 -19.10
CA THR A 570 21.05 27.59 -20.27
C THR A 570 19.88 28.58 -20.20
N GLY A 571 18.86 28.29 -19.35
CA GLY A 571 17.61 29.03 -19.32
C GLY A 571 16.71 28.78 -20.53
N GLU A 572 17.05 27.84 -21.39
CA GLU A 572 16.27 27.52 -22.57
C GLU A 572 15.04 26.71 -22.23
N ARG A 573 13.96 26.98 -22.94
CA ARG A 573 12.72 26.19 -22.82
C ARG A 573 12.80 24.97 -23.74
N VAL A 574 12.82 23.78 -23.17
CA VAL A 574 12.99 22.51 -23.88
C VAL A 574 11.71 21.67 -23.81
N TYR A 575 11.26 21.13 -24.93
CA TYR A 575 10.16 20.17 -24.97
C TYR A 575 10.66 18.75 -24.68
N VAL A 576 10.09 18.11 -23.67
CA VAL A 576 10.55 16.80 -23.17
C VAL A 576 9.55 15.67 -23.44
N GLY A 577 8.34 16.00 -23.82
CA GLY A 577 7.29 15.04 -24.12
C GLY A 577 6.65 14.39 -22.90
N PRO A 578 5.56 13.65 -23.11
CA PRO A 578 4.82 12.97 -22.05
C PRO A 578 5.57 11.74 -21.52
N THR A 579 5.39 11.45 -20.23
CA THR A 579 5.88 10.21 -19.62
C THR A 579 5.33 9.00 -20.37
N PRO A 580 6.19 8.06 -20.77
CA PRO A 580 5.76 6.86 -21.47
C PRO A 580 4.76 6.02 -20.64
N GLU A 581 3.70 5.53 -21.27
CA GLU A 581 2.67 4.71 -20.64
C GLU A 581 3.23 3.43 -20.01
N HIS A 582 4.32 2.89 -20.54
CA HIS A 582 5.00 1.73 -20.00
C HIS A 582 5.72 1.95 -18.67
N LEU A 583 5.76 3.18 -18.16
CA LEU A 583 6.24 3.50 -16.82
C LEU A 583 5.10 3.92 -15.91
N PHE A 584 4.22 4.81 -16.39
CA PHE A 584 3.16 5.38 -15.58
C PHE A 584 1.89 5.54 -16.39
N PHE A 585 0.80 4.95 -15.89
CA PHE A 585 -0.52 5.08 -16.49
C PHE A 585 -1.55 5.58 -15.47
N PRO A 586 -2.15 6.76 -15.66
CA PRO A 586 -3.23 7.25 -14.81
C PRO A 586 -4.55 6.68 -15.28
N ALA A 587 -5.21 5.87 -14.45
CA ALA A 587 -6.54 5.33 -14.69
C ALA A 587 -7.58 6.04 -13.82
N GLU A 588 -8.71 6.40 -14.38
CA GLU A 588 -9.83 6.99 -13.65
C GLU A 588 -10.89 5.94 -13.29
N THR A 589 -10.93 4.83 -14.00
CA THR A 589 -11.86 3.72 -13.75
C THR A 589 -11.12 2.39 -13.59
N LYS A 590 -11.75 1.45 -12.89
CA LYS A 590 -11.19 0.10 -12.75
C LYS A 590 -11.18 -0.67 -14.09
N GLU A 591 -12.14 -0.39 -14.95
CA GLU A 591 -12.25 -0.98 -16.30
C GLU A 591 -11.03 -0.57 -17.14
N GLU A 592 -10.68 0.72 -17.11
CA GLU A 592 -9.49 1.24 -17.79
C GLU A 592 -8.22 0.59 -17.23
N ALA A 593 -8.10 0.50 -15.88
CA ALA A 593 -6.98 -0.21 -15.25
C ALA A 593 -6.90 -1.68 -15.68
N MET A 594 -8.03 -2.39 -15.69
CA MET A 594 -8.08 -3.80 -16.09
C MET A 594 -7.65 -4.02 -17.54
N VAL A 595 -8.02 -3.12 -18.46
CA VAL A 595 -7.57 -3.20 -19.86
C VAL A 595 -6.08 -2.98 -20.00
N MET A 596 -5.53 -2.04 -19.21
CA MET A 596 -4.10 -1.69 -19.28
C MET A 596 -3.18 -2.76 -18.69
N ILE A 597 -3.62 -3.56 -17.73
CA ILE A 597 -2.78 -4.58 -17.08
C ILE A 597 -2.15 -5.55 -18.08
N PRO A 598 -2.89 -6.30 -18.92
CA PRO A 598 -2.28 -7.21 -19.86
C PRO A 598 -1.46 -6.49 -20.94
N LYS A 599 -1.88 -5.29 -21.36
CA LYS A 599 -1.13 -4.45 -22.29
C LYS A 599 0.26 -4.12 -21.73
N LEU A 600 0.33 -3.66 -20.47
CA LEU A 600 1.58 -3.29 -19.81
C LEU A 600 2.44 -4.50 -19.39
N CYS A 601 1.87 -5.70 -19.32
CA CYS A 601 2.61 -6.93 -19.08
C CYS A 601 3.30 -7.49 -20.33
N MET A 602 2.96 -7.03 -21.54
CA MET A 602 3.64 -7.45 -22.76
C MET A 602 5.08 -6.96 -22.78
N ARG A 603 6.02 -7.87 -23.05
CA ARG A 603 7.45 -7.57 -23.06
C ARG A 603 8.07 -7.90 -24.41
N PRO A 604 9.13 -7.20 -24.82
CA PRO A 604 9.81 -7.46 -26.09
C PRO A 604 10.21 -8.92 -26.27
N SER A 605 10.66 -9.55 -25.20
CA SER A 605 11.16 -10.93 -25.21
C SER A 605 10.12 -12.02 -24.96
N ASP A 606 8.84 -11.69 -24.90
CA ASP A 606 7.78 -12.71 -24.82
C ASP A 606 7.95 -13.74 -25.94
N THR A 607 7.79 -15.01 -25.62
CA THR A 607 7.64 -16.03 -26.66
C THR A 607 6.37 -15.75 -27.48
N THR A 608 6.27 -16.32 -28.67
CA THR A 608 5.05 -16.20 -29.49
C THR A 608 3.81 -16.66 -28.73
N LYS A 609 3.91 -17.79 -28.02
CA LYS A 609 2.82 -18.28 -27.15
C LYS A 609 2.48 -17.29 -26.04
N GLY A 610 3.48 -16.79 -25.31
CA GLY A 610 3.27 -15.82 -24.24
C GLY A 610 2.67 -14.49 -24.73
N ARG A 611 3.13 -14.01 -25.88
CA ARG A 611 2.57 -12.82 -26.53
C ARG A 611 1.09 -13.04 -26.90
N SER A 612 0.76 -14.18 -27.51
CA SER A 612 -0.61 -14.54 -27.88
C SER A 612 -1.54 -14.59 -26.65
N ILE A 613 -1.08 -15.15 -25.54
CA ILE A 613 -1.84 -15.19 -24.28
C ILE A 613 -2.16 -13.77 -23.79
N LYS A 614 -1.15 -12.91 -23.72
CA LYS A 614 -1.31 -11.52 -23.23
C LYS A 614 -2.19 -10.67 -24.17
N LEU A 615 -2.03 -10.83 -25.48
CA LEU A 615 -2.90 -10.19 -26.48
C LEU A 615 -4.34 -10.66 -26.34
N ASN A 616 -4.58 -11.97 -26.13
CA ASN A 616 -5.91 -12.47 -25.91
C ASN A 616 -6.58 -11.80 -24.70
N HIS A 617 -5.90 -11.68 -23.57
CA HIS A 617 -6.43 -10.99 -22.39
C HIS A 617 -6.69 -9.51 -22.66
N TYR A 618 -5.78 -8.83 -23.37
CA TYR A 618 -5.93 -7.41 -23.71
C TYR A 618 -7.18 -7.18 -24.58
N ILE A 619 -7.32 -7.93 -25.66
CA ILE A 619 -8.44 -7.79 -26.59
C ILE A 619 -9.76 -8.18 -25.90
N ASP A 620 -9.78 -9.27 -25.15
CA ASP A 620 -10.97 -9.74 -24.44
C ASP A 620 -11.48 -8.70 -23.44
N LEU A 621 -10.61 -8.15 -22.61
CA LEU A 621 -10.98 -7.11 -21.64
C LEU A 621 -11.39 -5.79 -22.33
N TYR A 622 -10.72 -5.42 -23.40
CA TYR A 622 -11.08 -4.23 -24.18
C TYR A 622 -12.49 -4.37 -24.77
N ARG A 623 -12.79 -5.52 -25.35
CA ARG A 623 -14.15 -5.83 -25.85
C ARG A 623 -15.19 -5.87 -24.74
N LYS A 624 -14.86 -6.51 -23.62
CA LYS A 624 -15.75 -6.61 -22.46
C LYS A 624 -16.22 -5.25 -21.95
N PHE A 625 -15.32 -4.27 -21.91
CA PHE A 625 -15.61 -2.96 -21.33
C PHE A 625 -15.96 -1.86 -22.33
N TYR A 626 -15.43 -1.93 -23.57
CA TYR A 626 -15.62 -0.89 -24.58
C TYR A 626 -16.44 -1.34 -25.78
N GLY A 627 -16.74 -2.62 -25.91
CA GLY A 627 -17.56 -3.17 -26.99
C GLY A 627 -16.89 -3.22 -28.38
N THR A 628 -15.62 -2.81 -28.48
CA THR A 628 -14.87 -2.73 -29.74
C THR A 628 -13.51 -3.39 -29.65
N MET A 629 -12.83 -3.53 -30.77
CA MET A 629 -11.42 -3.95 -30.81
C MET A 629 -10.50 -2.79 -30.48
N PRO A 630 -9.37 -3.01 -29.80
CA PRO A 630 -8.36 -1.97 -29.62
C PRO A 630 -7.76 -1.59 -30.99
N ASP A 631 -7.58 -0.31 -31.23
CA ASP A 631 -7.05 0.24 -32.49
C ASP A 631 -5.52 0.21 -32.57
N ASP A 632 -4.86 -0.06 -31.46
CA ASP A 632 -3.41 -0.11 -31.30
C ASP A 632 -2.81 -1.54 -31.33
N ILE A 633 -3.58 -2.55 -31.65
CA ILE A 633 -3.16 -3.97 -31.72
C ILE A 633 -1.91 -4.14 -32.60
N HIS A 634 -1.83 -3.37 -33.70
CA HIS A 634 -0.71 -3.42 -34.65
C HIS A 634 0.65 -3.10 -34.01
N LEU A 635 0.67 -2.40 -32.87
CA LEU A 635 1.89 -2.10 -32.12
C LEU A 635 2.43 -3.28 -31.31
N PHE A 636 1.56 -4.27 -31.03
CA PHE A 636 1.87 -5.39 -30.15
C PHE A 636 2.05 -6.72 -30.89
N VAL A 637 1.56 -6.83 -32.12
CA VAL A 637 1.74 -8.00 -32.97
C VAL A 637 3.05 -7.89 -33.73
N ARG A 638 3.97 -8.81 -33.49
CA ARG A 638 5.29 -8.87 -34.15
C ARG A 638 5.23 -9.78 -35.39
N THR A 639 4.59 -10.94 -35.24
CA THR A 639 4.38 -11.95 -36.28
C THR A 639 2.94 -12.45 -36.25
N ILE A 640 2.49 -13.09 -37.35
CA ILE A 640 1.15 -13.71 -37.41
C ILE A 640 0.95 -14.74 -36.31
N ALA A 641 2.02 -15.40 -35.85
CA ALA A 641 1.96 -16.39 -34.79
C ALA A 641 1.69 -15.79 -33.40
N ASP A 642 1.88 -14.47 -33.20
CA ASP A 642 1.52 -13.78 -31.96
C ASP A 642 -0.01 -13.62 -31.81
N ILE A 643 -0.78 -13.77 -32.89
CA ILE A 643 -2.23 -13.51 -32.92
C ILE A 643 -2.98 -14.67 -32.24
N PRO A 644 -3.88 -14.38 -31.29
CA PRO A 644 -4.73 -15.43 -30.71
C PRO A 644 -5.56 -16.14 -31.78
N VAL A 645 -5.56 -17.47 -31.76
CA VAL A 645 -6.22 -18.29 -32.79
C VAL A 645 -7.71 -17.96 -32.96
N THR A 646 -8.40 -17.72 -31.85
CA THR A 646 -9.83 -17.41 -31.82
C THR A 646 -10.20 -16.04 -32.39
N MET A 647 -9.23 -15.14 -32.55
CA MET A 647 -9.41 -13.75 -33.00
C MET A 647 -8.65 -13.45 -34.28
N LYS A 648 -8.11 -14.49 -34.94
CA LYS A 648 -7.14 -14.35 -36.01
C LYS A 648 -7.63 -13.51 -37.17
N ASP A 649 -8.83 -13.79 -37.69
CA ASP A 649 -9.37 -13.10 -38.86
C ASP A 649 -9.64 -11.62 -38.60
N GLU A 650 -10.21 -11.31 -37.44
CA GLU A 650 -10.51 -9.94 -37.05
C GLU A 650 -9.22 -9.10 -36.85
N VAL A 651 -8.24 -9.67 -36.16
CA VAL A 651 -6.94 -9.01 -35.93
C VAL A 651 -6.21 -8.79 -37.26
N LEU A 652 -6.19 -9.79 -38.15
CA LEU A 652 -5.57 -9.65 -39.48
C LEU A 652 -6.22 -8.55 -40.31
N LYS A 653 -7.55 -8.37 -40.22
CA LYS A 653 -8.24 -7.26 -40.88
C LYS A 653 -7.73 -5.91 -40.38
N ILE A 654 -7.65 -5.70 -39.07
CA ILE A 654 -7.13 -4.47 -38.46
C ILE A 654 -5.67 -4.22 -38.85
N LEU A 655 -4.83 -5.25 -38.80
CA LEU A 655 -3.42 -5.17 -39.18
C LEU A 655 -3.26 -4.71 -40.64
N LYS A 656 -4.10 -5.24 -41.54
CA LYS A 656 -4.11 -4.84 -42.94
C LYS A 656 -4.53 -3.38 -43.11
N GLU A 657 -5.59 -2.95 -42.43
CA GLU A 657 -6.07 -1.55 -42.45
C GLU A 657 -5.02 -0.57 -41.92
N LYS A 658 -4.22 -0.99 -40.93
CA LYS A 658 -3.13 -0.18 -40.35
C LYS A 658 -1.81 -0.25 -41.14
N GLY A 659 -1.76 -0.99 -42.26
CA GLY A 659 -0.53 -1.14 -43.05
C GLY A 659 0.59 -1.90 -42.30
N TRP A 660 0.24 -2.75 -41.35
CA TRP A 660 1.21 -3.51 -40.56
C TRP A 660 2.03 -4.45 -41.45
N LYS A 661 3.30 -4.57 -41.08
CA LYS A 661 4.23 -5.52 -41.72
C LYS A 661 4.79 -6.46 -40.68
N GLU A 662 4.85 -7.75 -41.03
CA GLU A 662 5.41 -8.77 -40.17
C GLU A 662 6.89 -8.53 -39.92
N SER A 663 7.29 -8.59 -38.65
CA SER A 663 8.69 -8.55 -38.26
C SER A 663 9.37 -9.88 -38.60
N LYS A 664 10.47 -9.85 -39.35
CA LYS A 664 11.22 -11.07 -39.70
C LYS A 664 11.95 -11.69 -38.49
N VAL A 665 12.29 -10.89 -37.52
CA VAL A 665 12.93 -11.32 -36.29
C VAL A 665 12.32 -10.53 -35.13
N PRO A 666 11.62 -11.17 -34.20
CA PRO A 666 11.28 -10.53 -32.95
C PRO A 666 12.55 -10.41 -32.11
N SER A 667 13.44 -9.52 -32.49
CA SER A 667 14.60 -9.20 -31.67
C SER A 667 14.21 -8.07 -30.73
N PRO A 668 14.14 -8.30 -29.42
CA PRO A 668 14.18 -7.19 -28.51
C PRO A 668 15.52 -6.49 -28.70
N ASP A 669 15.53 -5.30 -29.25
CA ASP A 669 16.66 -4.43 -29.02
C ASP A 669 16.74 -4.26 -27.50
N PRO A 670 17.80 -4.73 -26.88
CA PRO A 670 17.98 -4.54 -25.45
C PRO A 670 17.98 -3.03 -25.17
N THR A 671 17.38 -2.64 -24.10
CA THR A 671 17.13 -1.25 -23.77
C THR A 671 18.44 -0.44 -23.59
N LEU A 672 18.78 0.10 -22.52
CA LEU A 672 19.84 1.11 -22.39
C LEU A 672 21.28 0.58 -22.57
N LEU A 673 21.61 -0.56 -22.01
CA LEU A 673 23.01 -1.03 -21.93
C LEU A 673 23.68 -1.27 -23.31
N PRO A 674 23.08 -1.98 -24.27
CA PRO A 674 23.69 -2.15 -25.58
C PRO A 674 23.78 -0.88 -26.41
N ARG A 675 22.85 0.06 -26.25
CA ARG A 675 22.98 1.39 -26.89
C ARG A 675 24.16 2.16 -26.34
N MET A 676 24.38 2.11 -25.04
CA MET A 676 25.54 2.74 -24.39
C MET A 676 26.85 2.06 -24.80
N ILE A 677 26.87 0.73 -24.89
CA ILE A 677 28.06 -0.03 -25.32
C ILE A 677 28.37 0.22 -26.79
N ARG A 678 27.37 0.26 -27.67
CA ARG A 678 27.56 0.59 -29.09
C ARG A 678 28.10 2.01 -29.27
N LYS A 679 27.57 3.01 -28.58
CA LYS A 679 28.08 4.40 -28.63
C LYS A 679 29.50 4.55 -28.09
N ARG A 680 29.98 3.67 -27.24
CA ARG A 680 31.36 3.68 -26.72
C ARG A 680 32.35 2.98 -27.67
N ARG A 681 31.86 2.22 -28.64
CA ARG A 681 32.69 1.53 -29.65
C ARG A 681 32.79 2.31 -30.99
N GLU A 682 31.89 3.27 -31.19
CA GLU A 682 32.00 4.26 -32.25
C GLU A 682 32.79 5.49 -31.75
#